data_73293068fae805bcc77338bd0d4954a1
#
_entry.id   73293068fae805bcc77338bd0d4954a1
#
_cell.length_a   1.000
_cell.length_b   1.000
_cell.length_c   1.000
_cell.angle_alpha   90.00
_cell.angle_beta   90.00
_cell.angle_gamma   90.00
#
_symmetry.space_group_name_H-M   'P 1'
#
loop_
_entity.id
_entity.type
_entity.pdbx_description
1 polymer ?
#
loop_
_entity_poly.entity_id
_entity_poly.type
_entity_poly.pdbx_seq_one_letter_code
_entity_poly.pdbx_strand_id
1 'polypeptide(L)'
;MKVKTDILLRVRIAYLAVALFTIAAVYRLVIIQYVESEQWRGLGETNGLKVMKINATRGNIYADDGSLLATSLPFYKVAFDPSLATHDLFDSQIDSLSYLLSQHFRNLSSRQYKAKITQQRKIGRRYMVINKNLIDYQEKKKMEEWPIFRKGRLSGGIIFEKVEKRFLPFSQLGGRTIGTVNGEDRGVVGLEYSFNKELSGRDGEALYQKMVGGGWKPVYDGTELRPIEGMDIQTTINVNIQDIAENALLEALEKNQADYGSVVIMEVNTGQIKAISNLSRNSKGTYYESYNYAVGSQGSREPGSTFKLASMIALLEDSQLQLHDSIDTGNGSFKFFNETMRDHKKGGYGILSIQEAFEKSSNIGIAKLIQNHFGKNPQKFIDQLRAMGLYEPLAFQMYGEGVSYIKSPKDSTWSGTSLPWMSHGYELKMTPLHTLTLFNSIANEGKMVQPIIVKYIKRADQVIQEFEAKILKEKICSESTLRDVKIMLQGVVERGTAQNIYTPKYNIAGKTGTAKNVKNGLYTNEYYTSFVGYFPAEKPKYSCIVVIDKPKGYQIYGGDVSAPVFRKIADKIYSNEIELQDVEPIEDLHMVGIFPLIKSGNQRDLIQISNKLGISNHSEAPNAEWVKTQIVNNSVLWKENNLTPQQVPNVVGMTLKDAYFVLENAGLKVQTQGFGRVKTQSIAPNSKLRSNQKIELKLG
;
A
#
# COMPACT_ATOMS: atom_id res chain seq x y z
N MET A 1 75.58 34.41 -15.13
CA MET A 1 74.23 34.94 -15.41
C MET A 1 73.60 34.47 -16.75
N LYS A 2 74.38 34.32 -17.83
CA LYS A 2 73.86 33.93 -19.17
C LYS A 2 73.19 32.53 -19.23
N VAL A 3 73.75 31.53 -18.52
CA VAL A 3 73.21 30.14 -18.59
C VAL A 3 71.80 29.99 -17.95
N LYS A 4 71.55 30.76 -16.89
CA LYS A 4 70.19 30.71 -16.19
C LYS A 4 69.07 31.34 -17.05
N THR A 5 69.41 32.40 -17.81
CA THR A 5 68.53 33.07 -18.76
C THR A 5 68.21 32.19 -19.96
N ASP A 6 69.17 31.43 -20.47
CA ASP A 6 69.03 30.51 -21.59
C ASP A 6 68.12 29.29 -21.20
N ILE A 7 68.31 28.77 -20.00
CA ILE A 7 67.46 27.67 -19.49
C ILE A 7 66.02 28.17 -19.30
N LEU A 8 65.84 29.36 -18.71
CA LEU A 8 64.51 29.95 -18.54
C LEU A 8 63.78 30.26 -19.85
N LEU A 9 64.57 30.70 -20.86
CA LEU A 9 64.06 30.95 -22.21
C LEU A 9 63.55 29.65 -22.85
N ARG A 10 64.32 28.56 -22.78
CA ARG A 10 63.99 27.25 -23.32
C ARG A 10 62.72 26.66 -22.61
N VAL A 11 62.62 26.79 -21.27
CA VAL A 11 61.45 26.37 -20.49
C VAL A 11 60.23 27.19 -20.90
N ARG A 12 60.33 28.50 -21.08
CA ARG A 12 59.22 29.35 -21.53
C ARG A 12 58.79 29.00 -22.96
N ILE A 13 59.70 28.72 -23.86
CA ILE A 13 59.34 28.26 -25.22
C ILE A 13 58.68 26.91 -25.22
N ALA A 14 59.13 25.95 -24.38
CA ALA A 14 58.50 24.66 -24.23
C ALA A 14 57.10 24.79 -23.63
N TYR A 15 56.93 25.65 -22.63
CA TYR A 15 55.67 25.94 -22.05
C TYR A 15 54.66 26.56 -23.03
N LEU A 16 55.16 27.53 -23.84
CA LEU A 16 54.34 28.16 -24.86
C LEU A 16 53.94 27.18 -25.96
N ALA A 17 54.83 26.26 -26.35
CA ALA A 17 54.51 25.19 -27.31
C ALA A 17 53.45 24.24 -26.79
N VAL A 18 53.53 23.82 -25.52
CA VAL A 18 52.52 22.98 -24.87
C VAL A 18 51.17 23.72 -24.77
N ALA A 19 51.18 25.00 -24.39
CA ALA A 19 49.97 25.81 -24.32
C ALA A 19 49.29 25.97 -25.69
N LEU A 20 50.06 26.25 -26.74
CA LEU A 20 49.54 26.32 -28.11
C LEU A 20 48.99 24.99 -28.61
N PHE A 21 49.65 23.88 -28.29
CA PHE A 21 49.17 22.55 -28.63
C PHE A 21 47.85 22.24 -27.91
N THR A 22 47.75 22.59 -26.62
CA THR A 22 46.51 22.42 -25.84
C THR A 22 45.36 23.24 -26.42
N ILE A 23 45.60 24.50 -26.79
CA ILE A 23 44.59 25.35 -27.42
C ILE A 23 44.18 24.77 -28.78
N ALA A 24 45.10 24.30 -29.59
CA ALA A 24 44.80 23.67 -30.87
C ALA A 24 44.00 22.36 -30.71
N ALA A 25 44.31 21.56 -29.70
CA ALA A 25 43.57 20.35 -29.38
C ALA A 25 42.14 20.65 -28.94
N VAL A 26 41.96 21.63 -28.03
CA VAL A 26 40.62 22.07 -27.59
C VAL A 26 39.83 22.65 -28.77
N TYR A 27 40.45 23.48 -29.61
CA TYR A 27 39.81 24.03 -30.80
C TYR A 27 39.35 22.92 -31.76
N ARG A 28 40.21 21.91 -31.99
CA ARG A 28 39.84 20.77 -32.86
C ARG A 28 38.71 19.92 -32.24
N LEU A 29 38.71 19.73 -30.92
CA LEU A 29 37.61 19.06 -30.20
C LEU A 29 36.28 19.80 -30.41
N VAL A 30 36.27 21.13 -30.29
CA VAL A 30 35.06 21.94 -30.52
C VAL A 30 34.58 21.81 -31.95
N ILE A 31 35.49 21.84 -32.96
CA ILE A 31 35.12 21.64 -34.37
C ILE A 31 34.51 20.27 -34.60
N ILE A 32 35.09 19.19 -34.08
CA ILE A 32 34.56 17.84 -34.20
C ILE A 32 33.19 17.74 -33.56
N GLN A 33 33.03 18.35 -32.37
CA GLN A 33 31.77 18.22 -31.59
C GLN A 33 30.62 19.06 -32.14
N TYR A 34 30.91 20.26 -32.71
CA TYR A 34 29.85 21.19 -33.13
C TYR A 34 29.74 21.38 -34.63
N VAL A 35 30.86 21.38 -35.35
CA VAL A 35 30.87 21.67 -36.80
C VAL A 35 30.80 20.39 -37.63
N GLU A 36 31.60 19.38 -37.27
CA GLU A 36 31.70 18.11 -38.00
C GLU A 36 30.79 17.01 -37.43
N SER A 37 29.97 17.30 -36.38
CA SER A 37 29.25 16.29 -35.65
C SER A 37 28.28 15.49 -36.53
N GLU A 38 27.60 16.12 -37.49
CA GLU A 38 26.71 15.44 -38.43
C GLU A 38 27.46 14.52 -39.41
N GLN A 39 28.66 14.93 -39.87
CA GLN A 39 29.47 14.07 -40.72
C GLN A 39 29.99 12.83 -39.98
N TRP A 40 30.45 12.99 -38.75
CA TRP A 40 30.92 11.86 -37.93
C TRP A 40 29.78 10.94 -37.48
N ARG A 41 28.59 11.49 -37.19
CA ARG A 41 27.40 10.70 -36.94
C ARG A 41 26.95 9.90 -38.18
N GLY A 42 26.96 10.54 -39.35
CA GLY A 42 26.66 9.88 -40.62
C GLY A 42 27.63 8.75 -40.97
N LEU A 43 28.94 8.97 -40.74
CA LEU A 43 29.98 7.95 -40.88
C LEU A 43 29.80 6.81 -39.85
N GLY A 44 29.41 7.11 -38.62
CA GLY A 44 29.04 6.12 -37.59
C GLY A 44 27.85 5.27 -38.01
N GLU A 45 26.80 5.87 -38.57
CA GLU A 45 25.60 5.16 -39.06
C GLU A 45 25.91 4.29 -40.27
N THR A 46 26.77 4.72 -41.19
CA THR A 46 27.25 3.91 -42.34
C THR A 46 28.13 2.76 -41.90
N ASN A 47 28.94 2.92 -40.86
CA ASN A 47 29.73 1.85 -40.27
C ASN A 47 28.95 0.90 -39.35
N GLY A 48 27.64 1.12 -39.22
CA GLY A 48 26.78 0.27 -38.39
C GLY A 48 27.01 0.39 -36.90
N LEU A 49 27.57 1.50 -36.42
CA LEU A 49 27.74 1.82 -35.02
C LEU A 49 26.63 2.79 -34.55
N LYS A 50 26.01 2.51 -33.39
CA LYS A 50 24.99 3.37 -32.79
C LYS A 50 25.13 3.38 -31.29
N VAL A 51 25.14 4.57 -30.68
CA VAL A 51 24.98 4.68 -29.24
C VAL A 51 23.52 4.36 -28.89
N MET A 52 23.33 3.39 -28.02
CA MET A 52 22.01 2.99 -27.56
C MET A 52 21.94 3.14 -26.04
N LYS A 53 20.78 3.58 -25.58
CA LYS A 53 20.46 3.73 -24.18
C LYS A 53 20.30 2.35 -23.54
N ILE A 54 20.88 2.17 -22.36
CA ILE A 54 20.66 1.01 -21.49
C ILE A 54 19.78 1.50 -20.35
N ASN A 55 18.54 1.02 -20.29
CA ASN A 55 17.63 1.44 -19.23
C ASN A 55 18.11 0.91 -17.89
N ALA A 56 18.05 1.75 -16.85
CA ALA A 56 18.22 1.35 -15.47
C ALA A 56 17.02 0.53 -15.02
N THR A 57 17.25 -0.46 -14.16
CA THR A 57 16.15 -1.19 -13.51
C THR A 57 15.54 -0.31 -12.43
N ARG A 58 14.21 -0.16 -12.47
CA ARG A 58 13.48 0.62 -11.47
C ARG A 58 13.48 -0.09 -10.12
N GLY A 59 13.77 0.63 -9.04
CA GLY A 59 13.79 0.13 -7.66
C GLY A 59 12.44 -0.42 -7.21
N ASN A 60 12.46 -1.25 -6.20
CA ASN A 60 11.28 -1.89 -5.63
C ASN A 60 10.58 -1.01 -4.59
N ILE A 61 9.30 -1.27 -4.35
CA ILE A 61 8.56 -0.71 -3.22
C ILE A 61 8.18 -1.88 -2.31
N TYR A 62 8.59 -1.79 -1.04
CA TYR A 62 8.37 -2.81 -0.02
C TYR A 62 7.37 -2.33 1.03
N ALA A 63 6.63 -3.26 1.60
CA ALA A 63 5.85 -3.07 2.83
C ALA A 63 6.76 -3.04 4.07
N ASP A 64 6.19 -2.79 5.25
CA ASP A 64 6.92 -2.70 6.52
C ASP A 64 7.65 -4.02 6.88
N ASP A 65 7.05 -5.16 6.55
CA ASP A 65 7.59 -6.51 6.75
C ASP A 65 8.58 -6.98 5.67
N GLY A 66 8.86 -6.14 4.67
CA GLY A 66 9.71 -6.48 3.54
C GLY A 66 9.01 -7.19 2.37
N SER A 67 7.69 -7.39 2.43
CA SER A 67 6.91 -7.91 1.31
C SER A 67 6.95 -6.93 0.13
N LEU A 68 7.03 -7.46 -1.10
CA LEU A 68 7.06 -6.64 -2.32
C LEU A 68 5.67 -6.07 -2.63
N LEU A 69 5.54 -4.74 -2.63
CA LEU A 69 4.33 -4.03 -3.08
C LEU A 69 4.39 -3.69 -4.57
N ALA A 70 5.58 -3.34 -5.08
CA ALA A 70 5.81 -3.14 -6.50
C ALA A 70 7.25 -3.54 -6.88
N THR A 71 7.40 -4.23 -8.02
CA THR A 71 8.69 -4.66 -8.55
C THR A 71 8.70 -4.59 -10.07
N SER A 72 9.88 -4.55 -10.68
CA SER A 72 10.03 -4.62 -12.14
C SER A 72 10.41 -6.02 -12.56
N LEU A 73 9.58 -6.65 -13.39
CA LEU A 73 9.81 -8.00 -13.90
C LEU A 73 10.14 -7.96 -15.39
N PRO A 74 11.07 -8.83 -15.86
CA PRO A 74 11.36 -8.96 -17.27
C PRO A 74 10.24 -9.68 -18.00
N PHE A 75 9.63 -9.00 -18.95
CA PHE A 75 8.74 -9.55 -19.95
C PHE A 75 9.42 -9.50 -21.32
N TYR A 76 8.87 -10.20 -22.30
CA TYR A 76 9.45 -10.28 -23.63
C TYR A 76 8.40 -9.96 -24.69
N LYS A 77 8.75 -9.05 -25.58
CA LYS A 77 8.01 -8.82 -26.82
C LYS A 77 8.50 -9.83 -27.84
N VAL A 78 7.56 -10.52 -28.46
CA VAL A 78 7.88 -11.58 -29.43
C VAL A 78 7.82 -11.00 -30.84
N ALA A 79 8.95 -11.01 -31.49
CA ALA A 79 9.07 -10.66 -32.90
C ALA A 79 9.72 -11.83 -33.68
N PHE A 80 9.53 -11.82 -34.98
CA PHE A 80 9.96 -12.89 -35.87
C PHE A 80 10.51 -12.35 -37.17
N ASP A 81 11.63 -12.88 -37.61
CA ASP A 81 12.15 -12.71 -38.96
C ASP A 81 11.85 -13.98 -39.81
N PRO A 82 10.78 -13.98 -40.59
CA PRO A 82 10.39 -15.17 -41.37
C PRO A 82 11.32 -15.47 -42.53
N SER A 83 12.25 -14.56 -42.88
CA SER A 83 13.17 -14.73 -44.02
C SER A 83 14.37 -15.63 -43.71
N LEU A 84 14.71 -15.78 -42.40
CA LEU A 84 15.90 -16.54 -41.96
C LEU A 84 15.74 -18.06 -42.01
N ALA A 85 14.51 -18.55 -41.85
CA ALA A 85 14.26 -19.99 -41.94
C ALA A 85 14.42 -20.48 -43.41
N THR A 86 15.12 -21.60 -43.61
CA THR A 86 15.24 -22.22 -44.93
C THR A 86 13.84 -22.57 -45.48
N HIS A 87 13.72 -22.73 -46.84
CA HIS A 87 12.43 -23.05 -47.48
C HIS A 87 11.84 -24.34 -46.91
N ASP A 88 12.64 -25.40 -46.86
CA ASP A 88 12.22 -26.72 -46.37
C ASP A 88 11.76 -26.67 -44.91
N LEU A 89 12.50 -25.98 -44.04
CA LEU A 89 12.16 -25.84 -42.62
C LEU A 89 10.83 -25.03 -42.47
N PHE A 90 10.69 -23.95 -43.20
CA PHE A 90 9.50 -23.12 -43.15
C PHE A 90 8.26 -23.86 -43.62
N ASP A 91 8.29 -24.45 -44.84
CA ASP A 91 7.14 -25.11 -45.45
C ASP A 91 6.69 -26.36 -44.69
N SER A 92 7.65 -27.10 -44.08
CA SER A 92 7.33 -28.29 -43.31
C SER A 92 6.78 -27.97 -41.88
N GLN A 93 7.07 -26.81 -41.31
CA GLN A 93 6.77 -26.54 -39.88
C GLN A 93 5.87 -25.33 -39.66
N ILE A 94 5.52 -24.54 -40.67
CA ILE A 94 4.71 -23.31 -40.53
C ILE A 94 3.31 -23.61 -39.98
N ASP A 95 2.71 -24.73 -40.37
CA ASP A 95 1.37 -25.12 -39.90
C ASP A 95 1.39 -25.38 -38.39
N SER A 96 2.35 -26.15 -37.92
CA SER A 96 2.54 -26.47 -36.48
C SER A 96 2.85 -25.21 -35.68
N LEU A 97 3.73 -24.33 -36.16
CA LEU A 97 4.02 -23.07 -35.53
C LEU A 97 2.76 -22.18 -35.44
N SER A 98 2.03 -22.04 -36.52
CA SER A 98 0.81 -21.23 -36.56
C SER A 98 -0.28 -21.74 -35.64
N TYR A 99 -0.38 -23.07 -35.49
CA TYR A 99 -1.27 -23.71 -34.53
C TYR A 99 -0.91 -23.37 -33.10
N LEU A 100 0.37 -23.51 -32.71
CA LEU A 100 0.86 -23.18 -31.36
C LEU A 100 0.68 -21.69 -31.03
N LEU A 101 0.97 -20.79 -31.97
CA LEU A 101 0.73 -19.36 -31.80
C LEU A 101 -0.75 -19.06 -31.57
N SER A 102 -1.64 -19.72 -32.32
CA SER A 102 -3.09 -19.58 -32.16
C SER A 102 -3.58 -20.04 -30.79
N GLN A 103 -3.08 -21.19 -30.32
CA GLN A 103 -3.45 -21.73 -29.00
C GLN A 103 -2.95 -20.86 -27.86
N HIS A 104 -1.73 -20.33 -27.99
CA HIS A 104 -1.12 -19.52 -26.95
C HIS A 104 -1.75 -18.12 -26.84
N PHE A 105 -1.82 -17.37 -27.94
CA PHE A 105 -2.28 -15.99 -27.90
C PHE A 105 -3.81 -15.82 -28.03
N ARG A 106 -4.51 -16.81 -28.59
CA ARG A 106 -5.98 -16.86 -28.74
C ARG A 106 -6.62 -15.63 -29.39
N ASN A 107 -5.85 -14.86 -30.16
CA ASN A 107 -6.31 -13.63 -30.82
C ASN A 107 -6.52 -13.78 -32.35
N LEU A 108 -5.83 -14.75 -32.95
CA LEU A 108 -5.95 -15.09 -34.38
C LEU A 108 -6.02 -16.62 -34.53
N SER A 109 -6.73 -17.09 -35.55
CA SER A 109 -6.75 -18.51 -35.91
C SER A 109 -5.41 -18.95 -36.50
N SER A 110 -5.14 -20.26 -36.45
CA SER A 110 -3.94 -20.85 -37.06
C SER A 110 -3.79 -20.45 -38.57
N ARG A 111 -4.89 -20.45 -39.31
CA ARG A 111 -4.91 -20.01 -40.72
C ARG A 111 -4.50 -18.55 -40.90
N GLN A 112 -4.97 -17.67 -40.01
CA GLN A 112 -4.62 -16.25 -40.03
C GLN A 112 -3.15 -16.02 -39.67
N TYR A 113 -2.63 -16.71 -38.67
CA TYR A 113 -1.20 -16.65 -38.37
C TYR A 113 -0.34 -17.13 -39.54
N LYS A 114 -0.66 -18.28 -40.14
CA LYS A 114 0.04 -18.79 -41.32
C LYS A 114 0.02 -17.78 -42.47
N ALA A 115 -1.14 -17.25 -42.82
CA ALA A 115 -1.28 -16.25 -43.88
C ALA A 115 -0.45 -15.00 -43.62
N LYS A 116 -0.52 -14.45 -42.38
CA LYS A 116 0.26 -13.28 -41.93
C LYS A 116 1.75 -13.51 -42.06
N ILE A 117 2.25 -14.63 -41.56
CA ILE A 117 3.69 -14.96 -41.56
C ILE A 117 4.19 -15.19 -42.97
N THR A 118 3.46 -15.96 -43.79
CA THR A 118 3.80 -16.23 -45.20
C THR A 118 3.83 -14.96 -46.02
N GLN A 119 2.88 -14.06 -45.82
CA GLN A 119 2.86 -12.75 -46.51
C GLN A 119 4.09 -11.92 -46.15
N GLN A 120 4.47 -11.83 -44.86
CA GLN A 120 5.64 -11.07 -44.43
C GLN A 120 6.94 -11.68 -44.97
N ARG A 121 7.03 -13.02 -45.06
CA ARG A 121 8.14 -13.72 -45.70
C ARG A 121 8.28 -13.36 -47.20
N LYS A 122 7.17 -13.35 -47.94
CA LYS A 122 7.15 -12.98 -49.38
C LYS A 122 7.65 -11.55 -49.62
N ILE A 123 7.33 -10.62 -48.70
CA ILE A 123 7.75 -9.21 -48.79
C ILE A 123 9.22 -9.03 -48.33
N GLY A 124 9.86 -10.07 -47.80
CA GLY A 124 11.22 -10.00 -47.26
C GLY A 124 11.36 -9.22 -45.98
N ARG A 125 10.28 -9.13 -45.19
CA ARG A 125 10.30 -8.36 -43.95
C ARG A 125 11.10 -9.09 -42.85
N ARG A 126 12.18 -8.45 -42.38
CA ARG A 126 13.11 -9.01 -41.39
C ARG A 126 12.69 -8.86 -39.96
N TYR A 127 11.60 -8.11 -39.67
CA TYR A 127 11.09 -7.89 -38.32
C TYR A 127 9.57 -7.75 -38.36
N MET A 128 8.86 -8.71 -37.76
CA MET A 128 7.43 -8.63 -37.57
C MET A 128 7.07 -8.95 -36.12
N VAL A 129 6.31 -8.10 -35.48
CA VAL A 129 5.75 -8.38 -34.14
C VAL A 129 4.65 -9.44 -34.31
N ILE A 130 4.82 -10.55 -33.60
CA ILE A 130 3.85 -11.67 -33.63
C ILE A 130 2.57 -11.25 -32.92
N ASN A 131 2.71 -10.76 -31.68
CA ASN A 131 1.62 -10.28 -30.84
C ASN A 131 2.05 -9.04 -30.09
N LYS A 132 1.08 -8.17 -29.74
CA LYS A 132 1.31 -7.00 -28.89
C LYS A 132 1.44 -7.36 -27.40
N ASN A 133 0.87 -8.51 -26.98
CA ASN A 133 0.97 -8.98 -25.60
C ASN A 133 2.40 -9.44 -25.33
N LEU A 134 2.92 -8.99 -24.20
CA LEU A 134 4.21 -9.44 -23.69
C LEU A 134 4.05 -10.84 -23.09
N ILE A 135 5.11 -11.62 -23.17
CA ILE A 135 5.19 -12.96 -22.54
C ILE A 135 6.18 -12.93 -21.39
N ASP A 136 5.99 -13.82 -20.43
CA ASP A 136 6.92 -14.01 -19.32
C ASP A 136 8.12 -14.90 -19.71
N TYR A 137 9.02 -15.12 -18.75
CA TYR A 137 10.22 -15.93 -18.97
C TYR A 137 9.91 -17.42 -19.21
N GLN A 138 8.88 -17.96 -18.56
CA GLN A 138 8.50 -19.36 -18.74
C GLN A 138 7.88 -19.58 -20.11
N GLU A 139 7.01 -18.65 -20.54
CA GLU A 139 6.41 -18.66 -21.88
C GLU A 139 7.48 -18.51 -22.96
N LYS A 140 8.47 -17.63 -22.75
CA LYS A 140 9.63 -17.50 -23.63
C LYS A 140 10.37 -18.84 -23.78
N LYS A 141 10.70 -19.52 -22.68
CA LYS A 141 11.36 -20.85 -22.72
C LYS A 141 10.54 -21.85 -23.52
N LYS A 142 9.24 -21.92 -23.28
CA LYS A 142 8.35 -22.81 -24.06
C LYS A 142 8.36 -22.47 -25.55
N MET A 143 8.34 -21.20 -25.91
CA MET A 143 8.37 -20.76 -27.32
C MET A 143 9.71 -21.04 -28.01
N GLU A 144 10.82 -21.01 -27.28
CA GLU A 144 12.14 -21.38 -27.80
C GLU A 144 12.18 -22.83 -28.29
N GLU A 145 11.32 -23.71 -27.81
CA GLU A 145 11.22 -25.12 -28.21
C GLU A 145 10.27 -25.36 -29.39
N TRP A 146 9.51 -24.36 -29.82
CA TRP A 146 8.50 -24.51 -30.87
C TRP A 146 9.11 -24.75 -32.25
N PRO A 147 8.38 -25.39 -33.18
CA PRO A 147 8.79 -25.57 -34.54
C PRO A 147 9.25 -24.24 -35.18
N ILE A 148 10.32 -24.29 -35.96
CA ILE A 148 11.07 -23.14 -36.51
C ILE A 148 11.83 -22.40 -35.41
N PHE A 149 11.20 -21.96 -34.31
CA PHE A 149 11.79 -21.15 -33.25
C PHE A 149 12.94 -21.85 -32.52
N ARG A 150 12.88 -23.19 -32.36
CA ARG A 150 13.94 -24.00 -31.76
C ARG A 150 15.28 -23.95 -32.50
N LYS A 151 15.31 -23.41 -33.73
CA LYS A 151 16.55 -23.17 -34.48
C LYS A 151 17.23 -21.85 -34.07
N GLY A 152 16.65 -21.14 -33.10
CA GLY A 152 17.16 -19.90 -32.54
C GLY A 152 17.07 -18.71 -33.47
N ARG A 153 17.72 -17.63 -33.06
CA ARG A 153 17.60 -16.34 -33.76
C ARG A 153 18.14 -16.36 -35.20
N LEU A 154 19.29 -16.99 -35.41
CA LEU A 154 19.99 -16.90 -36.71
C LEU A 154 19.42 -17.81 -37.79
N SER A 155 18.81 -18.95 -37.42
CA SER A 155 18.27 -19.92 -38.37
C SER A 155 16.76 -20.12 -38.23
N GLY A 156 16.20 -19.82 -37.05
CA GLY A 156 14.76 -19.88 -36.76
C GLY A 156 14.08 -18.51 -36.79
N GLY A 157 14.85 -17.41 -36.77
CA GLY A 157 14.34 -16.06 -36.90
C GLY A 157 13.58 -15.49 -35.70
N ILE A 158 13.47 -16.21 -34.58
CA ILE A 158 12.78 -15.72 -33.38
C ILE A 158 13.59 -14.62 -32.68
N ILE A 159 12.91 -13.56 -32.27
CA ILE A 159 13.49 -12.40 -31.61
C ILE A 159 12.66 -12.15 -30.33
N PHE A 160 13.31 -12.24 -29.17
CA PHE A 160 12.76 -11.84 -27.89
C PHE A 160 13.41 -10.54 -27.44
N GLU A 161 12.61 -9.46 -27.43
CA GLU A 161 13.05 -8.16 -26.91
C GLU A 161 12.63 -8.07 -25.45
N LYS A 162 13.60 -7.97 -24.53
CA LYS A 162 13.35 -7.79 -23.09
C LYS A 162 12.72 -6.41 -22.88
N VAL A 163 11.59 -6.39 -22.18
CA VAL A 163 10.90 -5.19 -21.73
C VAL A 163 10.64 -5.33 -20.25
N GLU A 164 11.09 -4.41 -19.46
CA GLU A 164 10.76 -4.40 -18.03
C GLU A 164 9.34 -3.86 -17.85
N LYS A 165 8.53 -4.57 -17.07
CA LYS A 165 7.17 -4.17 -16.76
C LYS A 165 6.99 -4.12 -15.26
N ARG A 166 6.42 -3.00 -14.79
CA ARG A 166 6.07 -2.83 -13.40
C ARG A 166 4.97 -3.80 -13.01
N PHE A 167 5.18 -4.54 -11.94
CA PHE A 167 4.29 -5.57 -11.43
C PHE A 167 3.96 -5.30 -9.97
N LEU A 168 2.68 -5.40 -9.61
CA LEU A 168 2.17 -5.26 -8.25
C LEU A 168 1.70 -6.65 -7.78
N PRO A 169 2.44 -7.33 -6.89
CA PRO A 169 2.11 -8.69 -6.44
C PRO A 169 0.74 -8.81 -5.79
N PHE A 170 0.33 -7.78 -5.05
CA PHE A 170 -0.97 -7.73 -4.37
C PHE A 170 -2.08 -7.08 -5.23
N SER A 171 -1.86 -6.98 -6.54
CA SER A 171 -2.83 -6.52 -7.54
C SER A 171 -3.39 -5.12 -7.25
N GLN A 172 -4.54 -5.03 -6.58
CA GLN A 172 -5.23 -3.75 -6.35
C GLN A 172 -5.01 -3.16 -4.97
N LEU A 173 -4.37 -3.90 -4.06
CA LEU A 173 -4.20 -3.51 -2.67
C LEU A 173 -3.39 -2.19 -2.54
N GLY A 174 -4.05 -1.11 -2.11
CA GLY A 174 -3.44 0.21 -2.01
C GLY A 174 -2.90 0.74 -3.36
N GLY A 175 -3.47 0.31 -4.48
CA GLY A 175 -2.93 0.57 -5.83
C GLY A 175 -2.77 2.04 -6.16
N ARG A 176 -3.65 2.92 -5.68
CA ARG A 176 -3.53 4.37 -5.89
C ARG A 176 -2.43 4.99 -5.04
N THR A 177 -2.21 4.46 -3.86
CA THR A 177 -1.15 4.90 -2.93
C THR A 177 0.22 4.44 -3.40
N ILE A 178 0.36 3.15 -3.77
CA ILE A 178 1.59 2.64 -4.38
C ILE A 178 1.84 3.39 -5.69
N GLY A 179 0.84 3.44 -6.55
CA GLY A 179 0.87 4.18 -7.79
C GLY A 179 1.14 3.32 -9.02
N THR A 180 1.30 4.00 -10.14
CA THR A 180 1.54 3.38 -11.45
C THR A 180 2.61 4.14 -12.23
N VAL A 181 3.21 3.45 -13.19
CA VAL A 181 4.16 4.03 -14.16
C VAL A 181 3.52 4.10 -15.55
N ASN A 182 4.01 5.01 -16.38
CA ASN A 182 3.63 5.08 -17.80
C ASN A 182 4.48 4.12 -18.66
N GLY A 183 4.27 4.16 -19.99
CA GLY A 183 5.02 3.32 -20.94
C GLY A 183 6.52 3.60 -21.01
N GLU A 184 7.00 4.71 -20.43
CA GLU A 184 8.41 5.10 -20.33
C GLU A 184 9.01 4.80 -18.96
N ASP A 185 8.32 4.01 -18.15
CA ASP A 185 8.69 3.64 -16.76
C ASP A 185 8.81 4.85 -15.81
N ARG A 186 8.08 5.94 -16.08
CA ARG A 186 7.98 7.10 -15.19
C ARG A 186 6.77 7.00 -14.30
N GLY A 187 6.94 7.26 -13.02
CA GLY A 187 5.85 7.32 -12.05
C GLY A 187 4.81 8.39 -12.42
N VAL A 188 3.53 8.02 -12.38
CA VAL A 188 2.41 8.90 -12.75
C VAL A 188 1.60 9.33 -11.53
N VAL A 189 1.45 8.47 -10.55
CA VAL A 189 0.68 8.72 -9.33
C VAL A 189 1.29 7.97 -8.13
N GLY A 190 0.87 8.31 -6.94
CA GLY A 190 1.22 7.61 -5.70
C GLY A 190 2.70 7.77 -5.34
N LEU A 191 3.23 6.76 -4.65
CA LEU A 191 4.65 6.67 -4.30
C LEU A 191 5.53 6.57 -5.53
N GLU A 192 5.07 5.89 -6.59
CA GLU A 192 5.77 5.83 -7.88
C GLU A 192 6.08 7.20 -8.45
N TYR A 193 5.15 8.17 -8.31
CA TYR A 193 5.35 9.55 -8.75
C TYR A 193 6.18 10.34 -7.74
N SER A 194 5.84 10.26 -6.46
CA SER A 194 6.44 11.10 -5.41
C SER A 194 7.94 10.81 -5.23
N PHE A 195 8.34 9.56 -5.42
CA PHE A 195 9.72 9.08 -5.31
C PHE A 195 10.28 8.62 -6.66
N ASN A 196 9.77 9.21 -7.77
CA ASN A 196 10.20 8.79 -9.08
C ASN A 196 11.71 8.99 -9.32
N LYS A 197 12.30 10.01 -8.73
CA LYS A 197 13.74 10.30 -8.84
C LYS A 197 14.60 9.19 -8.23
N GLU A 198 14.19 8.69 -7.07
CA GLU A 198 14.86 7.64 -6.33
C GLU A 198 14.66 6.27 -7.02
N LEU A 199 13.41 5.98 -7.41
CA LEU A 199 13.03 4.72 -8.02
C LEU A 199 13.56 4.52 -9.44
N SER A 200 13.64 5.57 -10.29
CA SER A 200 13.95 5.40 -11.71
C SER A 200 15.41 5.07 -12.01
N GLY A 201 16.32 5.33 -11.07
CA GLY A 201 17.75 5.18 -11.32
C GLY A 201 18.29 6.17 -12.38
N ARG A 202 19.41 5.83 -12.98
CA ARG A 202 20.04 6.58 -14.05
C ARG A 202 20.39 5.65 -15.20
N ASP A 203 19.85 5.92 -16.36
CA ASP A 203 20.14 5.13 -17.55
C ASP A 203 21.61 5.24 -17.95
N GLY A 204 22.11 4.16 -18.53
CA GLY A 204 23.41 4.08 -19.14
C GLY A 204 23.37 4.26 -20.65
N GLU A 205 24.54 4.32 -21.25
CA GLU A 205 24.74 4.36 -22.71
C GLU A 205 25.85 3.41 -23.10
N ALA A 206 25.68 2.69 -24.18
CA ALA A 206 26.76 1.90 -24.79
C ALA A 206 26.73 1.98 -26.30
N LEU A 207 27.90 1.76 -26.88
CA LEU A 207 28.05 1.65 -28.31
C LEU A 207 27.61 0.27 -28.77
N TYR A 208 26.73 0.22 -29.76
CA TYR A 208 26.27 -1.01 -30.38
C TYR A 208 26.67 -1.06 -31.84
N GLN A 209 27.09 -2.24 -32.30
CA GLN A 209 27.41 -2.53 -33.68
C GLN A 209 26.29 -3.33 -34.31
N LYS A 210 25.90 -2.93 -35.51
CA LYS A 210 24.92 -3.66 -36.30
C LYS A 210 25.51 -4.97 -36.82
N MET A 211 24.85 -6.07 -36.52
CA MET A 211 25.32 -7.39 -37.01
C MET A 211 24.82 -7.69 -38.41
N VAL A 212 25.60 -8.50 -39.15
CA VAL A 212 25.18 -9.08 -40.44
C VAL A 212 23.95 -10.00 -40.15
N GLY A 213 22.82 -9.76 -40.81
CA GLY A 213 21.56 -10.46 -40.54
C GLY A 213 20.58 -9.71 -39.62
N GLY A 214 20.89 -8.50 -39.23
CA GLY A 214 20.02 -7.61 -38.44
C GLY A 214 20.12 -7.88 -36.92
N GLY A 215 20.20 -6.83 -36.18
CA GLY A 215 20.36 -6.81 -34.73
C GLY A 215 21.60 -6.03 -34.33
N TRP A 216 21.65 -5.70 -33.06
CA TRP A 216 22.71 -4.86 -32.48
C TRP A 216 23.47 -5.66 -31.42
N LYS A 217 24.77 -5.62 -31.44
CA LYS A 217 25.63 -6.22 -30.41
C LYS A 217 26.35 -5.09 -29.67
N PRO A 218 26.38 -5.10 -28.34
CA PRO A 218 27.17 -4.12 -27.59
C PRO A 218 28.66 -4.31 -27.91
N VAL A 219 29.35 -3.19 -28.08
CA VAL A 219 30.81 -3.12 -28.25
C VAL A 219 31.36 -2.70 -26.89
N TYR A 220 32.12 -3.58 -26.27
CA TYR A 220 32.75 -3.33 -24.98
C TYR A 220 34.14 -2.74 -25.23
N ASP A 221 34.23 -1.42 -25.35
CA ASP A 221 35.48 -0.67 -25.59
C ASP A 221 35.91 0.18 -24.37
N GLY A 222 35.22 0.06 -23.25
CA GLY A 222 35.48 0.79 -22.02
C GLY A 222 34.87 2.20 -21.99
N THR A 223 34.13 2.61 -23.03
CA THR A 223 33.43 3.93 -23.07
C THR A 223 31.99 3.85 -22.59
N GLU A 224 31.53 2.67 -22.17
CA GLU A 224 30.16 2.42 -21.71
C GLU A 224 29.89 3.14 -20.39
N LEU A 225 28.82 3.90 -20.37
CA LEU A 225 28.18 4.37 -19.16
C LEU A 225 27.23 3.29 -18.66
N ARG A 226 27.62 2.59 -17.59
CA ARG A 226 26.73 1.59 -16.97
C ARG A 226 25.52 2.24 -16.32
N PRO A 227 24.32 1.68 -16.44
CA PRO A 227 23.16 2.18 -15.74
C PRO A 227 23.38 2.08 -14.23
N ILE A 228 22.85 3.06 -13.51
CA ILE A 228 22.75 3.02 -12.05
C ILE A 228 21.33 2.65 -11.73
N GLU A 229 21.14 1.50 -11.12
CA GLU A 229 19.80 1.01 -10.74
C GLU A 229 19.10 1.94 -9.77
N GLY A 230 17.77 1.94 -9.82
CA GLY A 230 16.93 2.69 -8.91
C GLY A 230 17.11 2.24 -7.46
N MET A 231 16.83 3.14 -6.54
CA MET A 231 16.82 2.84 -5.11
C MET A 231 15.47 2.23 -4.73
N ASP A 232 15.49 1.34 -3.76
CA ASP A 232 14.30 0.73 -3.19
C ASP A 232 13.67 1.63 -2.12
N ILE A 233 12.36 1.57 -2.01
CA ILE A 233 11.58 2.27 -0.99
C ILE A 233 10.93 1.25 -0.06
N GLN A 234 11.15 1.38 1.24
CA GLN A 234 10.42 0.65 2.26
C GLN A 234 9.37 1.55 2.88
N THR A 235 8.12 1.15 2.74
CA THR A 235 6.97 1.86 3.30
C THR A 235 6.70 1.44 4.73
N THR A 236 5.77 2.15 5.39
CA THR A 236 5.22 1.79 6.70
C THR A 236 3.96 0.92 6.59
N ILE A 237 3.50 0.63 5.37
CA ILE A 237 2.28 -0.14 5.11
C ILE A 237 2.46 -1.57 5.61
N ASN A 238 1.52 -2.02 6.43
CA ASN A 238 1.39 -3.41 6.83
C ASN A 238 0.37 -4.10 5.92
N VAL A 239 0.80 -5.12 5.18
CA VAL A 239 -0.04 -5.79 4.17
C VAL A 239 -1.32 -6.37 4.78
N ASN A 240 -1.23 -6.96 5.99
CA ASN A 240 -2.38 -7.56 6.67
C ASN A 240 -3.38 -6.49 7.12
N ILE A 241 -2.91 -5.38 7.69
CA ILE A 241 -3.76 -4.27 8.12
C ILE A 241 -4.40 -3.58 6.90
N GLN A 242 -3.65 -3.44 5.81
CA GLN A 242 -4.15 -2.90 4.54
C GLN A 242 -5.27 -3.78 3.97
N ASP A 243 -5.09 -5.10 3.94
CA ASP A 243 -6.12 -6.05 3.49
C ASP A 243 -7.38 -5.99 4.34
N ILE A 244 -7.21 -5.95 5.67
CA ILE A 244 -8.34 -5.78 6.62
C ILE A 244 -9.11 -4.49 6.33
N ALA A 245 -8.40 -3.37 6.13
CA ALA A 245 -9.00 -2.07 5.89
C ALA A 245 -9.76 -2.04 4.56
N GLU A 246 -9.15 -2.52 3.49
CA GLU A 246 -9.72 -2.52 2.15
C GLU A 246 -10.96 -3.41 2.04
N ASN A 247 -10.88 -4.63 2.57
CA ASN A 247 -12.03 -5.55 2.58
C ASN A 247 -13.19 -5.02 3.42
N ALA A 248 -12.93 -4.43 4.59
CA ALA A 248 -13.97 -3.86 5.43
C ALA A 248 -14.64 -2.65 4.76
N LEU A 249 -13.86 -1.82 4.08
CA LEU A 249 -14.35 -0.68 3.31
C LEU A 249 -15.18 -1.14 2.11
N LEU A 250 -14.67 -2.08 1.31
CA LEU A 250 -15.35 -2.61 0.12
C LEU A 250 -16.73 -3.15 0.45
N GLU A 251 -16.83 -4.01 1.47
CA GLU A 251 -18.11 -4.58 1.91
C GLU A 251 -19.11 -3.50 2.31
N ALA A 252 -18.65 -2.46 3.01
CA ALA A 252 -19.54 -1.37 3.42
C ALA A 252 -19.99 -0.51 2.22
N LEU A 253 -19.11 -0.27 1.26
CA LEU A 253 -19.42 0.46 0.04
C LEU A 253 -20.43 -0.28 -0.83
N GLU A 254 -20.27 -1.59 -0.99
CA GLU A 254 -21.20 -2.45 -1.72
C GLU A 254 -22.57 -2.48 -1.05
N LYS A 255 -22.60 -2.71 0.28
CA LYS A 255 -23.82 -2.73 1.09
C LYS A 255 -24.63 -1.43 0.97
N ASN A 256 -23.93 -0.29 1.04
CA ASN A 256 -24.57 1.02 1.04
C ASN A 256 -24.63 1.66 -0.36
N GLN A 257 -24.11 1.01 -1.41
CA GLN A 257 -24.05 1.50 -2.79
C GLN A 257 -23.47 2.92 -2.90
N ALA A 258 -22.49 3.23 -2.04
CA ALA A 258 -21.92 4.55 -1.90
C ALA A 258 -21.06 4.95 -3.12
N ASP A 259 -20.84 6.24 -3.33
CA ASP A 259 -20.05 6.73 -4.47
C ASP A 259 -18.56 6.47 -4.27
N TYR A 260 -18.02 6.74 -3.07
CA TYR A 260 -16.65 6.39 -2.69
C TYR A 260 -16.50 6.25 -1.17
N GLY A 261 -15.39 5.71 -0.74
CA GLY A 261 -14.97 5.68 0.65
C GLY A 261 -13.46 5.68 0.79
N SER A 262 -13.02 5.98 1.99
CA SER A 262 -11.61 6.00 2.34
C SER A 262 -11.42 5.52 3.78
N VAL A 263 -10.35 4.77 4.01
CA VAL A 263 -9.88 4.35 5.35
C VAL A 263 -8.41 4.72 5.47
N VAL A 264 -8.03 5.29 6.60
CA VAL A 264 -6.62 5.48 6.98
C VAL A 264 -6.42 4.94 8.38
N ILE A 265 -5.38 4.14 8.57
CA ILE A 265 -4.96 3.62 9.87
C ILE A 265 -3.54 4.10 10.14
N MET A 266 -3.34 4.76 11.27
CA MET A 266 -2.08 5.33 11.67
C MET A 266 -1.67 4.81 13.04
N GLU A 267 -0.41 4.47 13.21
CA GLU A 267 0.17 4.13 14.50
C GLU A 267 0.36 5.40 15.31
N VAL A 268 -0.14 5.39 16.56
CA VAL A 268 -0.32 6.62 17.34
C VAL A 268 1.00 7.32 17.63
N ASN A 269 1.98 6.61 18.13
CA ASN A 269 3.22 7.21 18.62
C ASN A 269 4.18 7.63 17.50
N THR A 270 4.18 6.89 16.38
CA THR A 270 5.16 7.05 15.30
C THR A 270 4.63 7.85 14.12
N GLY A 271 3.31 8.06 14.02
CA GLY A 271 2.71 8.67 12.84
C GLY A 271 2.75 7.79 11.57
N GLN A 272 3.20 6.54 11.67
CA GLN A 272 3.32 5.63 10.55
C GLN A 272 1.94 5.22 10.03
N ILE A 273 1.70 5.45 8.74
CA ILE A 273 0.49 4.96 8.06
C ILE A 273 0.64 3.46 7.82
N LYS A 274 -0.16 2.66 8.53
CA LYS A 274 -0.16 1.20 8.39
C LYS A 274 -1.10 0.73 7.29
N ALA A 275 -2.14 1.50 6.98
CA ALA A 275 -3.03 1.24 5.85
C ALA A 275 -3.66 2.54 5.35
N ILE A 276 -3.89 2.58 4.03
CA ILE A 276 -4.61 3.64 3.35
C ILE A 276 -5.33 3.05 2.14
N SER A 277 -6.65 3.04 2.16
CA SER A 277 -7.50 2.53 1.10
C SER A 277 -8.46 3.59 0.62
N ASN A 278 -8.64 3.69 -0.69
CA ASN A 278 -9.48 4.69 -1.36
C ASN A 278 -10.27 4.03 -2.48
N LEU A 279 -11.48 3.66 -2.23
CA LEU A 279 -12.33 2.95 -3.21
C LEU A 279 -13.43 3.85 -3.74
N SER A 280 -13.64 3.86 -5.05
CA SER A 280 -14.73 4.58 -5.70
C SER A 280 -15.45 3.72 -6.71
N ARG A 281 -16.75 3.98 -6.89
CA ARG A 281 -17.64 3.23 -7.76
C ARG A 281 -17.51 3.70 -9.20
N ASN A 282 -17.30 2.77 -10.12
CA ASN A 282 -17.33 3.07 -11.56
C ASN A 282 -18.76 2.99 -12.13
N SER A 283 -18.91 3.31 -13.41
CA SER A 283 -20.21 3.26 -14.12
C SER A 283 -20.84 1.85 -14.19
N LYS A 284 -20.02 0.80 -14.02
CA LYS A 284 -20.48 -0.61 -14.00
C LYS A 284 -20.88 -1.09 -12.61
N GLY A 285 -20.70 -0.26 -11.56
CA GLY A 285 -21.02 -0.59 -10.18
C GLY A 285 -19.90 -1.28 -9.42
N THR A 286 -18.74 -1.54 -10.00
CA THR A 286 -17.56 -2.10 -9.32
C THR A 286 -16.72 -1.02 -8.68
N TYR A 287 -16.07 -1.36 -7.55
CA TYR A 287 -15.21 -0.44 -6.82
C TYR A 287 -13.74 -0.65 -7.19
N TYR A 288 -13.00 0.44 -7.27
CA TYR A 288 -11.57 0.46 -7.57
C TYR A 288 -10.93 1.76 -7.03
N GLU A 289 -9.62 1.79 -6.88
CA GLU A 289 -8.91 2.99 -6.44
C GLU A 289 -8.70 3.98 -7.60
N SER A 290 -9.47 5.08 -7.64
CA SER A 290 -9.36 6.13 -8.67
C SER A 290 -8.57 7.34 -8.21
N TYR A 291 -8.86 7.84 -7.00
CA TYR A 291 -8.22 9.00 -6.38
C TYR A 291 -7.79 8.68 -4.96
N ASN A 292 -6.78 9.40 -4.46
CA ASN A 292 -6.45 9.35 -3.04
C ASN A 292 -7.32 10.36 -2.27
N TYR A 293 -8.53 9.93 -1.90
CA TYR A 293 -9.47 10.76 -1.13
C TYR A 293 -8.99 11.03 0.31
N ALA A 294 -8.14 10.19 0.85
CA ALA A 294 -7.60 10.34 2.18
C ALA A 294 -6.70 11.58 2.32
N VAL A 295 -5.91 11.85 1.29
CA VAL A 295 -4.84 12.85 1.30
C VAL A 295 -5.14 14.02 0.37
N GLY A 296 -5.67 13.76 -0.80
CA GLY A 296 -5.81 14.74 -1.88
C GLY A 296 -6.99 15.71 -1.71
N SER A 297 -6.96 16.80 -2.48
CA SER A 297 -8.01 17.82 -2.49
C SER A 297 -9.38 17.26 -2.89
N GLN A 298 -9.45 16.15 -3.62
CA GLN A 298 -10.69 15.48 -3.99
C GLN A 298 -11.46 14.94 -2.77
N GLY A 299 -10.75 14.62 -1.70
CA GLY A 299 -11.35 14.18 -0.43
C GLY A 299 -11.51 15.29 0.59
N SER A 300 -11.03 16.51 0.31
CA SER A 300 -11.20 17.65 1.20
C SER A 300 -12.67 18.07 1.22
N ARG A 301 -13.33 17.88 2.36
CA ARG A 301 -14.76 18.13 2.59
C ARG A 301 -14.98 18.84 3.90
N GLU A 302 -16.20 19.32 4.10
CA GLU A 302 -16.67 19.74 5.41
C GLU A 302 -16.72 18.53 6.34
N PRO A 303 -15.93 18.49 7.44
CA PRO A 303 -15.80 17.29 8.29
C PRO A 303 -17.05 17.04 9.14
N GLY A 304 -17.94 18.01 9.23
CA GLY A 304 -19.15 17.94 10.07
C GLY A 304 -18.80 17.72 11.54
N SER A 305 -19.58 16.89 12.22
CA SER A 305 -19.50 16.71 13.68
C SER A 305 -18.17 16.16 14.20
N THR A 306 -17.26 15.68 13.36
CA THR A 306 -15.90 15.31 13.82
C THR A 306 -15.10 16.56 14.22
N PHE A 307 -15.39 17.72 13.62
CA PHE A 307 -14.76 19.00 13.96
C PHE A 307 -15.12 19.53 15.35
N LYS A 308 -16.21 19.02 15.95
CA LYS A 308 -16.60 19.39 17.32
C LYS A 308 -15.49 19.12 18.34
N LEU A 309 -14.57 18.18 18.05
CA LEU A 309 -13.37 17.99 18.87
C LEU A 309 -12.52 19.24 18.93
N ALA A 310 -12.18 19.85 17.79
CA ALA A 310 -11.41 21.08 17.75
C ALA A 310 -12.16 22.24 18.44
N SER A 311 -13.48 22.32 18.25
CA SER A 311 -14.31 23.33 18.89
C SER A 311 -14.33 23.19 20.42
N MET A 312 -14.41 21.98 20.92
CA MET A 312 -14.39 21.74 22.38
C MET A 312 -13.00 21.98 22.98
N ILE A 313 -11.93 21.60 22.29
CA ILE A 313 -10.57 21.95 22.72
C ILE A 313 -10.43 23.48 22.81
N ALA A 314 -10.82 24.21 21.78
CA ALA A 314 -10.75 25.67 21.78
C ALA A 314 -11.56 26.30 22.91
N LEU A 315 -12.74 25.76 23.22
CA LEU A 315 -13.60 26.24 24.29
C LEU A 315 -12.98 25.96 25.66
N LEU A 316 -12.58 24.72 25.93
CA LEU A 316 -12.05 24.32 27.25
C LEU A 316 -10.70 24.98 27.57
N GLU A 317 -9.87 25.25 26.55
CA GLU A 317 -8.61 25.99 26.73
C GLU A 317 -8.82 27.47 27.10
N ASP A 318 -9.90 28.06 26.64
CA ASP A 318 -10.12 29.49 26.76
C ASP A 318 -11.23 29.90 27.79
N SER A 319 -11.90 28.91 28.34
CA SER A 319 -12.98 29.13 29.33
C SER A 319 -12.70 28.39 30.63
N GLN A 320 -13.51 28.72 31.66
CA GLN A 320 -13.51 27.98 32.95
C GLN A 320 -14.64 26.97 33.02
N LEU A 321 -15.25 26.63 31.87
CA LEU A 321 -16.35 25.67 31.78
C LEU A 321 -15.86 24.26 32.09
N GLN A 322 -16.71 23.52 32.77
CA GLN A 322 -16.46 22.12 33.15
C GLN A 322 -17.44 21.20 32.44
N LEU A 323 -17.10 19.91 32.32
CA LEU A 323 -17.92 18.94 31.58
C LEU A 323 -19.36 18.79 32.12
N HIS A 324 -19.54 19.01 33.41
CA HIS A 324 -20.87 18.94 34.06
C HIS A 324 -21.72 20.20 33.95
N ASP A 325 -21.13 21.33 33.49
CA ASP A 325 -21.91 22.54 33.25
C ASP A 325 -22.99 22.29 32.20
N SER A 326 -24.13 22.93 32.36
CA SER A 326 -25.32 22.67 31.52
C SER A 326 -25.48 23.66 30.40
N ILE A 327 -26.05 23.21 29.30
CA ILE A 327 -26.47 23.97 28.15
C ILE A 327 -27.88 23.59 27.74
N ASP A 328 -28.77 24.56 27.60
CA ASP A 328 -30.10 24.31 27.08
C ASP A 328 -30.10 24.25 25.55
N THR A 329 -30.45 23.09 25.00
CA THR A 329 -30.59 22.87 23.56
C THR A 329 -32.04 23.01 23.07
N GLY A 330 -32.97 23.29 23.98
CA GLY A 330 -34.38 23.48 23.70
C GLY A 330 -35.07 22.28 23.05
N ASN A 331 -35.97 22.58 22.13
CA ASN A 331 -36.78 21.58 21.42
C ASN A 331 -36.11 21.02 20.13
N GLY A 332 -34.79 21.18 19.98
CA GLY A 332 -34.05 20.70 18.82
C GLY A 332 -34.05 21.60 17.60
N SER A 333 -34.48 22.86 17.78
CA SER A 333 -34.42 23.89 16.75
C SER A 333 -34.05 25.24 17.40
N PHE A 334 -33.04 25.95 16.86
CA PHE A 334 -32.61 27.24 17.37
C PHE A 334 -32.20 28.15 16.20
N LYS A 335 -32.63 29.42 16.26
CA LYS A 335 -32.32 30.41 15.22
C LYS A 335 -31.09 31.21 15.61
N PHE A 336 -30.01 31.06 14.84
CA PHE A 336 -28.84 31.92 14.89
C PHE A 336 -28.95 32.95 13.79
N PHE A 337 -29.08 34.20 14.15
CA PHE A 337 -29.30 35.32 13.20
C PHE A 337 -30.51 35.03 12.28
N ASN A 338 -30.29 34.86 10.98
CA ASN A 338 -31.33 34.61 9.99
C ASN A 338 -31.51 33.11 9.64
N GLU A 339 -30.62 32.24 10.13
CA GLU A 339 -30.61 30.81 9.80
C GLU A 339 -31.03 29.93 10.98
N THR A 340 -31.70 28.82 10.68
CA THR A 340 -32.18 27.89 11.70
C THR A 340 -31.31 26.62 11.74
N MET A 341 -30.64 26.41 12.87
CA MET A 341 -29.88 25.17 13.16
C MET A 341 -30.83 24.17 13.83
N ARG A 342 -30.62 22.89 13.50
CA ARG A 342 -31.38 21.76 14.05
C ARG A 342 -30.48 20.68 14.60
N ASP A 343 -30.91 20.08 15.71
CA ASP A 343 -30.35 18.84 16.21
C ASP A 343 -30.95 17.63 15.47
N HIS A 344 -30.23 16.53 15.52
CA HIS A 344 -30.67 15.28 14.89
C HIS A 344 -31.96 14.71 15.55
N LYS A 345 -32.07 14.80 16.88
CA LYS A 345 -33.22 14.28 17.63
C LYS A 345 -34.42 15.19 17.44
N LYS A 346 -35.50 14.67 16.85
CA LYS A 346 -36.79 15.36 16.79
C LYS A 346 -37.29 15.61 18.21
N GLY A 347 -37.72 16.84 18.49
CA GLY A 347 -38.15 17.24 19.82
C GLY A 347 -37.01 17.68 20.76
N GLY A 348 -35.76 17.63 20.28
CA GLY A 348 -34.60 18.13 20.99
C GLY A 348 -34.14 17.25 22.15
N TYR A 349 -33.16 17.78 22.87
CA TYR A 349 -32.57 17.13 24.04
C TYR A 349 -32.89 17.85 25.36
N GLY A 350 -33.45 19.08 25.29
CA GLY A 350 -33.64 19.93 26.47
C GLY A 350 -32.30 20.40 27.04
N ILE A 351 -32.16 20.32 28.35
CA ILE A 351 -30.92 20.67 29.06
C ILE A 351 -29.98 19.46 29.03
N LEU A 352 -28.75 19.68 28.60
CA LEU A 352 -27.66 18.68 28.57
C LEU A 352 -26.46 19.22 29.35
N SER A 353 -25.64 18.33 29.92
CA SER A 353 -24.28 18.72 30.28
C SER A 353 -23.43 18.98 29.03
N ILE A 354 -22.32 19.70 29.16
CA ILE A 354 -21.37 19.92 28.07
C ILE A 354 -20.87 18.58 27.53
N GLN A 355 -20.57 17.63 28.42
CA GLN A 355 -20.21 16.27 28.06
C GLN A 355 -21.29 15.59 27.21
N GLU A 356 -22.53 15.59 27.68
CA GLU A 356 -23.65 14.99 26.94
C GLU A 356 -23.92 15.67 25.60
N ALA A 357 -23.77 17.01 25.53
CA ALA A 357 -23.91 17.75 24.28
C ALA A 357 -22.90 17.30 23.21
N PHE A 358 -21.67 16.97 23.62
CA PHE A 358 -20.66 16.39 22.73
C PHE A 358 -20.95 14.91 22.40
N GLU A 359 -21.27 14.08 23.39
CA GLU A 359 -21.53 12.65 23.23
C GLU A 359 -22.76 12.39 22.32
N LYS A 360 -23.84 13.15 22.52
CA LYS A 360 -25.07 13.11 21.71
C LYS A 360 -24.95 13.92 20.42
N SER A 361 -23.79 14.58 20.22
CA SER A 361 -23.47 15.37 19.03
C SER A 361 -24.51 16.49 18.75
N SER A 362 -25.00 17.18 19.80
CA SER A 362 -25.91 18.31 19.63
C SER A 362 -25.23 19.45 18.84
N ASN A 363 -25.81 19.84 17.72
CA ASN A 363 -25.36 20.99 16.95
C ASN A 363 -25.64 22.28 17.71
N ILE A 364 -26.87 22.40 18.25
CA ILE A 364 -27.33 23.58 18.98
C ILE A 364 -26.52 23.80 20.25
N GLY A 365 -26.26 22.72 21.02
CA GLY A 365 -25.46 22.78 22.24
C GLY A 365 -24.06 23.32 21.97
N ILE A 366 -23.33 22.73 21.04
CA ILE A 366 -21.98 23.15 20.69
C ILE A 366 -21.97 24.57 20.10
N ALA A 367 -22.88 24.85 19.17
CA ALA A 367 -22.94 26.19 18.55
C ALA A 367 -23.25 27.28 19.56
N LYS A 368 -24.17 27.06 20.52
CA LYS A 368 -24.46 28.02 21.60
C LYS A 368 -23.23 28.24 22.50
N LEU A 369 -22.53 27.16 22.90
CA LEU A 369 -21.34 27.29 23.71
C LEU A 369 -20.27 28.13 23.02
N ILE A 370 -19.96 27.85 21.76
CA ILE A 370 -18.96 28.58 20.97
C ILE A 370 -19.41 30.02 20.72
N GLN A 371 -20.69 30.24 20.37
CA GLN A 371 -21.23 31.59 20.13
C GLN A 371 -21.27 32.44 21.42
N ASN A 372 -21.63 31.86 22.56
CA ASN A 372 -21.65 32.55 23.84
C ASN A 372 -20.25 33.00 24.27
N HIS A 373 -19.25 32.15 24.05
CA HIS A 373 -17.89 32.45 24.49
C HIS A 373 -17.10 33.30 23.48
N PHE A 374 -17.11 32.93 22.19
CA PHE A 374 -16.30 33.57 21.14
C PHE A 374 -17.08 34.58 20.28
N GLY A 375 -18.40 34.68 20.42
CA GLY A 375 -19.23 35.51 19.54
C GLY A 375 -18.87 36.97 19.50
N LYS A 376 -18.35 37.55 20.61
CA LYS A 376 -17.85 38.93 20.68
C LYS A 376 -16.49 39.12 20.00
N ASN A 377 -15.67 38.04 19.93
CA ASN A 377 -14.37 38.06 19.29
C ASN A 377 -14.12 36.71 18.57
N PRO A 378 -14.73 36.51 17.39
CA PRO A 378 -14.58 35.26 16.63
C PRO A 378 -13.13 34.94 16.22
N GLN A 379 -12.30 35.98 16.10
CA GLN A 379 -10.88 35.81 15.75
C GLN A 379 -10.17 34.96 16.80
N LYS A 380 -10.54 35.05 18.07
CA LYS A 380 -9.96 34.25 19.15
C LYS A 380 -10.20 32.75 18.96
N PHE A 381 -11.38 32.36 18.47
CA PHE A 381 -11.66 30.97 18.09
C PHE A 381 -10.74 30.51 16.96
N ILE A 382 -10.57 31.31 15.92
CA ILE A 382 -9.68 31.05 14.81
C ILE A 382 -8.21 30.91 15.27
N ASP A 383 -7.79 31.74 16.20
CA ASP A 383 -6.42 31.70 16.76
C ASP A 383 -6.18 30.43 17.57
N GLN A 384 -7.17 29.91 18.30
CA GLN A 384 -7.11 28.61 18.96
C GLN A 384 -6.96 27.46 17.93
N LEU A 385 -7.72 27.50 16.82
CA LEU A 385 -7.59 26.50 15.75
C LEU A 385 -6.19 26.54 15.11
N ARG A 386 -5.59 27.71 14.97
CA ARG A 386 -4.20 27.86 14.50
C ARG A 386 -3.19 27.30 15.49
N ALA A 387 -3.39 27.58 16.78
CA ALA A 387 -2.52 27.05 17.82
C ALA A 387 -2.47 25.52 17.80
N MET A 388 -3.59 24.85 17.48
CA MET A 388 -3.65 23.40 17.28
C MET A 388 -2.96 22.91 15.98
N GLY A 389 -2.54 23.83 15.06
CA GLY A 389 -1.88 23.44 13.81
C GLY A 389 -2.84 23.06 12.67
N LEU A 390 -4.15 23.32 12.77
CA LEU A 390 -5.14 22.86 11.78
C LEU A 390 -5.07 23.58 10.42
N TYR A 391 -4.33 24.69 10.34
CA TYR A 391 -4.11 25.46 9.11
C TYR A 391 -2.87 25.00 8.34
N GLU A 392 -1.97 24.27 9.00
CA GLU A 392 -0.67 23.94 8.46
C GLU A 392 -0.77 22.64 7.62
N PRO A 393 0.00 22.52 6.54
CA PRO A 393 0.11 21.26 5.83
C PRO A 393 0.78 20.22 6.74
N LEU A 394 0.39 18.96 6.60
CA LEU A 394 0.98 17.86 7.35
C LEU A 394 2.38 17.47 6.84
N ALA A 395 2.79 18.02 5.70
CA ALA A 395 4.02 17.67 4.99
C ALA A 395 4.13 16.16 4.73
N PHE A 396 3.02 15.57 4.29
CA PHE A 396 2.94 14.15 3.97
C PHE A 396 3.84 13.82 2.78
N GLN A 397 4.50 12.67 2.81
CA GLN A 397 5.53 12.29 1.83
C GLN A 397 5.01 11.99 0.42
N MET A 398 3.72 12.16 0.17
CA MET A 398 3.11 11.99 -1.15
C MET A 398 2.74 13.32 -1.77
N TYR A 399 3.00 13.46 -3.06
CA TYR A 399 2.60 14.64 -3.82
C TYR A 399 1.07 14.76 -3.91
N GLY A 400 0.57 16.00 -3.82
CA GLY A 400 -0.85 16.30 -3.98
C GLY A 400 -1.63 16.32 -2.67
N GLU A 401 -0.96 16.54 -1.54
CA GLU A 401 -1.61 16.80 -0.26
C GLU A 401 -2.60 17.98 -0.40
N GLY A 402 -3.84 17.77 0.04
CA GLY A 402 -4.87 18.79 0.07
C GLY A 402 -4.64 19.73 1.25
N VAL A 403 -4.83 21.01 1.02
CA VAL A 403 -4.69 22.03 2.07
C VAL A 403 -6.00 22.19 2.82
N SER A 404 -5.94 22.30 4.15
CA SER A 404 -7.09 22.67 4.98
C SER A 404 -7.52 24.11 4.68
N TYR A 405 -8.82 24.33 4.52
CA TYR A 405 -9.41 25.68 4.44
C TYR A 405 -10.27 25.90 5.66
N ILE A 406 -9.94 26.89 6.47
CA ILE A 406 -10.71 27.31 7.63
C ILE A 406 -10.97 28.80 7.48
N LYS A 407 -12.23 29.17 7.32
CA LYS A 407 -12.69 30.54 7.13
C LYS A 407 -12.35 31.45 8.34
N SER A 408 -12.07 32.68 8.12
CA SER A 408 -11.72 33.63 9.17
C SER A 408 -12.58 34.91 9.09
N PRO A 409 -12.69 35.70 10.14
CA PRO A 409 -13.41 36.98 10.11
C PRO A 409 -12.92 38.00 9.07
N LYS A 410 -11.72 37.77 8.50
CA LYS A 410 -11.16 38.59 7.42
C LYS A 410 -11.67 38.22 6.03
N ASP A 411 -12.30 37.04 5.90
CA ASP A 411 -12.83 36.59 4.62
C ASP A 411 -14.09 37.35 4.25
N SER A 412 -14.22 37.83 3.02
CA SER A 412 -15.35 38.59 2.51
C SER A 412 -16.71 37.89 2.64
N THR A 413 -16.67 36.55 2.75
CA THR A 413 -17.86 35.69 2.92
C THR A 413 -18.20 35.41 4.38
N TRP A 414 -17.45 35.99 5.36
CA TRP A 414 -17.77 35.81 6.77
C TRP A 414 -19.11 36.50 7.10
N SER A 415 -19.95 35.83 7.85
CA SER A 415 -21.27 36.33 8.28
C SER A 415 -21.53 36.01 9.75
N GLY A 416 -22.62 36.51 10.31
CA GLY A 416 -23.00 36.18 11.69
C GLY A 416 -23.21 34.71 11.93
N THR A 417 -23.60 33.96 10.91
CA THR A 417 -23.79 32.48 11.00
C THR A 417 -22.48 31.69 10.88
N SER A 418 -21.39 32.32 10.40
CA SER A 418 -20.14 31.56 10.14
C SER A 418 -19.58 30.90 11.40
N LEU A 419 -19.48 31.62 12.53
CA LEU A 419 -18.96 31.01 13.78
C LEU A 419 -19.83 29.86 14.29
N PRO A 420 -21.18 29.99 14.42
CA PRO A 420 -22.03 28.86 14.80
C PRO A 420 -21.91 27.65 13.85
N TRP A 421 -21.83 27.86 12.52
CA TRP A 421 -21.71 26.79 11.53
C TRP A 421 -20.33 26.12 11.58
N MET A 422 -19.26 26.89 11.73
CA MET A 422 -17.91 26.35 11.89
C MET A 422 -17.78 25.49 13.14
N SER A 423 -18.47 25.84 14.23
CA SER A 423 -18.39 25.10 15.50
C SER A 423 -18.75 23.60 15.37
N HIS A 424 -19.51 23.25 14.37
CA HIS A 424 -19.88 21.86 14.09
C HIS A 424 -19.42 21.36 12.72
N GLY A 425 -18.40 22.04 12.12
CA GLY A 425 -17.63 21.53 10.97
C GLY A 425 -18.17 21.89 9.60
N TYR A 426 -18.91 22.99 9.47
CA TYR A 426 -19.31 23.59 8.19
C TYR A 426 -18.50 24.86 7.89
N GLU A 427 -18.57 25.38 6.69
CA GLU A 427 -17.79 26.55 6.21
C GLU A 427 -16.26 26.41 6.33
N LEU A 428 -15.78 25.17 6.40
CA LEU A 428 -14.36 24.83 6.39
C LEU A 428 -14.16 23.51 5.62
N LYS A 429 -12.94 23.22 5.22
CA LYS A 429 -12.62 21.98 4.51
C LYS A 429 -11.34 21.36 5.08
N MET A 430 -11.38 20.06 5.30
CA MET A 430 -10.24 19.25 5.75
C MET A 430 -10.20 17.92 5.00
N THR A 431 -9.01 17.39 4.79
CA THR A 431 -8.88 16.02 4.29
C THR A 431 -9.13 15.02 5.44
N PRO A 432 -9.48 13.77 5.13
CA PRO A 432 -9.55 12.72 6.15
C PRO A 432 -8.26 12.59 6.95
N LEU A 433 -7.08 12.71 6.31
CA LEU A 433 -5.80 12.61 6.99
C LEU A 433 -5.59 13.76 8.00
N HIS A 434 -5.96 15.00 7.68
CA HIS A 434 -5.92 16.11 8.64
C HIS A 434 -6.83 15.86 9.85
N THR A 435 -8.05 15.38 9.58
CA THR A 435 -8.98 15.02 10.66
C THR A 435 -8.42 13.91 11.53
N LEU A 436 -7.85 12.84 10.93
CA LEU A 436 -7.21 11.74 11.64
C LEU A 436 -6.04 12.23 12.51
N THR A 437 -5.19 13.11 11.96
CA THR A 437 -4.01 13.64 12.69
C THR A 437 -4.41 14.41 13.95
N LEU A 438 -5.53 15.17 13.92
CA LEU A 438 -6.08 15.82 15.11
C LEU A 438 -6.50 14.78 16.17
N PHE A 439 -7.22 13.72 15.79
CA PHE A 439 -7.63 12.67 16.73
C PHE A 439 -6.44 11.85 17.23
N ASN A 440 -5.46 11.61 16.37
CA ASN A 440 -4.20 10.96 16.74
C ASN A 440 -3.45 11.77 17.80
N SER A 441 -3.49 13.09 17.74
CA SER A 441 -2.84 13.93 18.76
C SER A 441 -3.44 13.72 20.14
N ILE A 442 -4.76 13.54 20.23
CA ILE A 442 -5.41 13.21 21.52
C ILE A 442 -4.99 11.83 22.01
N ALA A 443 -4.93 10.85 21.12
CA ALA A 443 -4.45 9.51 21.43
C ALA A 443 -2.97 9.52 21.86
N ASN A 444 -2.16 10.44 21.34
CA ASN A 444 -0.73 10.60 21.57
C ASN A 444 -0.41 11.67 22.63
N GLU A 445 -1.18 11.70 23.69
CA GLU A 445 -0.97 12.58 24.86
C GLU A 445 -0.84 14.08 24.49
N GLY A 446 -1.59 14.53 23.49
CA GLY A 446 -1.60 15.92 23.00
C GLY A 446 -0.48 16.25 22.02
N LYS A 447 0.40 15.33 21.66
CA LYS A 447 1.48 15.53 20.68
C LYS A 447 0.99 15.27 19.27
N MET A 448 1.07 16.25 18.41
CA MET A 448 0.77 16.09 16.98
C MET A 448 2.02 15.65 16.24
N VAL A 449 2.02 14.43 15.71
CA VAL A 449 3.11 13.86 14.91
C VAL A 449 2.78 13.92 13.42
N GLN A 450 3.80 14.10 12.59
CA GLN A 450 3.69 14.07 11.14
C GLN A 450 3.30 12.66 10.67
N PRO A 451 2.25 12.50 9.86
CA PRO A 451 2.00 11.23 9.19
C PRO A 451 3.13 10.88 8.23
N ILE A 452 3.64 9.67 8.28
CA ILE A 452 4.66 9.17 7.34
C ILE A 452 4.22 7.85 6.72
N ILE A 453 4.62 7.64 5.46
CA ILE A 453 4.30 6.42 4.71
C ILE A 453 5.55 5.73 4.14
N VAL A 454 6.66 6.44 4.05
CA VAL A 454 7.97 5.89 3.67
C VAL A 454 8.89 5.96 4.87
N LYS A 455 9.50 4.81 5.20
CA LYS A 455 10.42 4.64 6.32
C LYS A 455 11.88 4.73 5.87
N TYR A 456 12.22 4.04 4.79
CA TYR A 456 13.58 3.99 4.27
C TYR A 456 13.64 4.14 2.76
N ILE A 457 14.71 4.79 2.28
CA ILE A 457 15.22 4.65 0.91
C ILE A 457 16.50 3.83 1.00
N LYS A 458 16.56 2.73 0.25
CA LYS A 458 17.65 1.77 0.29
C LYS A 458 18.30 1.61 -1.08
N ARG A 459 19.59 1.30 -1.08
CA ARG A 459 20.28 0.81 -2.27
C ARG A 459 20.84 -0.56 -1.95
N ALA A 460 20.29 -1.60 -2.56
CA ALA A 460 20.43 -2.98 -2.11
C ALA A 460 20.08 -3.07 -0.60
N ASP A 461 20.97 -3.58 0.25
CA ASP A 461 20.71 -3.70 1.69
C ASP A 461 21.13 -2.47 2.52
N GLN A 462 21.72 -1.45 1.87
CA GLN A 462 22.19 -0.26 2.58
C GLN A 462 21.09 0.80 2.65
N VAL A 463 20.78 1.28 3.87
CA VAL A 463 19.91 2.44 4.09
C VAL A 463 20.65 3.70 3.66
N ILE A 464 20.11 4.43 2.68
CA ILE A 464 20.62 5.71 2.19
C ILE A 464 19.96 6.87 2.90
N GLN A 465 18.66 6.73 3.19
CA GLN A 465 17.89 7.74 3.91
C GLN A 465 16.85 7.05 4.79
N GLU A 466 16.74 7.51 6.02
CA GLU A 466 15.72 7.14 6.99
C GLU A 466 14.79 8.33 7.23
N PHE A 467 13.50 8.05 7.37
CA PHE A 467 12.49 9.04 7.68
C PHE A 467 11.89 8.72 9.05
N GLU A 468 11.98 9.69 9.92
CA GLU A 468 11.29 9.69 11.21
C GLU A 468 10.19 10.74 11.20
N ALA A 469 9.09 10.45 11.88
CA ALA A 469 8.01 11.41 12.01
C ALA A 469 8.45 12.60 12.86
N LYS A 470 8.28 13.80 12.31
CA LYS A 470 8.52 15.03 13.05
C LYS A 470 7.36 15.34 13.96
N ILE A 471 7.64 15.91 15.12
CA ILE A 471 6.61 16.48 15.95
C ILE A 471 6.20 17.82 15.34
N LEU A 472 4.95 17.90 14.90
CA LEU A 472 4.37 19.12 14.32
C LEU A 472 3.99 20.11 15.42
N LYS A 473 3.42 19.61 16.53
CA LYS A 473 3.10 20.37 17.75
C LYS A 473 3.39 19.53 18.98
N GLU A 474 4.14 20.05 19.92
CA GLU A 474 4.45 19.36 21.19
C GLU A 474 3.20 19.20 22.08
N LYS A 475 2.32 20.18 22.07
CA LYS A 475 1.04 20.15 22.78
C LYS A 475 -0.01 20.91 21.99
N ILE A 476 -1.15 20.27 21.70
CA ILE A 476 -2.31 20.92 21.08
C ILE A 476 -3.29 21.47 22.10
N CYS A 477 -3.18 21.05 23.37
CA CYS A 477 -4.00 21.51 24.49
C CYS A 477 -3.31 21.20 25.83
N SER A 478 -3.87 21.72 26.92
CA SER A 478 -3.45 21.44 28.29
C SER A 478 -3.80 20.02 28.73
N GLU A 479 -3.18 19.51 29.78
CA GLU A 479 -3.45 18.17 30.32
C GLU A 479 -4.86 18.04 30.89
N SER A 480 -5.44 19.13 31.42
CA SER A 480 -6.83 19.14 31.87
C SER A 480 -7.80 18.97 30.69
N THR A 481 -7.65 19.76 29.65
CA THR A 481 -8.46 19.65 28.43
C THR A 481 -8.28 18.29 27.78
N LEU A 482 -7.05 17.75 27.73
CA LEU A 482 -6.78 16.43 27.19
C LEU A 482 -7.57 15.33 27.92
N ARG A 483 -7.59 15.34 29.25
CA ARG A 483 -8.41 14.40 30.04
C ARG A 483 -9.89 14.52 29.72
N ASP A 484 -10.41 15.74 29.68
CA ASP A 484 -11.82 16.01 29.43
C ASP A 484 -12.24 15.54 28.04
N VAL A 485 -11.44 15.82 27.00
CA VAL A 485 -11.74 15.33 25.64
C VAL A 485 -11.63 13.81 25.49
N LYS A 486 -10.70 13.16 26.19
CA LYS A 486 -10.62 11.69 26.21
C LYS A 486 -11.89 11.07 26.81
N ILE A 487 -12.40 11.63 27.93
CA ILE A 487 -13.65 11.21 28.56
C ILE A 487 -14.83 11.36 27.58
N MET A 488 -14.92 12.52 26.93
CA MET A 488 -15.99 12.79 25.95
C MET A 488 -15.93 11.86 24.74
N LEU A 489 -14.72 11.58 24.19
CA LEU A 489 -14.57 10.69 23.03
C LEU A 489 -14.91 9.24 23.35
N GLN A 490 -14.59 8.76 24.54
CA GLN A 490 -14.97 7.43 25.02
C GLN A 490 -16.49 7.37 25.25
N GLY A 491 -17.07 8.40 25.85
CA GLY A 491 -18.51 8.53 26.08
C GLY A 491 -19.35 8.51 24.80
N VAL A 492 -18.82 8.98 23.66
CA VAL A 492 -19.49 8.85 22.35
C VAL A 492 -19.80 7.39 21.99
N VAL A 493 -18.89 6.48 22.34
CA VAL A 493 -19.04 5.04 22.06
C VAL A 493 -19.82 4.32 23.16
N GLU A 494 -19.66 4.71 24.41
CA GLU A 494 -20.35 4.08 25.52
C GLU A 494 -21.84 4.48 25.63
N ARG A 495 -22.14 5.76 25.43
CA ARG A 495 -23.46 6.37 25.72
C ARG A 495 -24.01 7.25 24.61
N GLY A 496 -23.18 7.54 23.60
CA GLY A 496 -23.44 8.55 22.57
C GLY A 496 -23.87 7.99 21.23
N THR A 497 -23.48 8.74 20.18
CA THR A 497 -23.89 8.47 18.78
C THR A 497 -23.23 7.26 18.14
N ALA A 498 -22.29 6.60 18.80
CA ALA A 498 -21.63 5.39 18.31
C ALA A 498 -21.81 4.18 19.27
N GLN A 499 -22.86 4.16 20.07
CA GLN A 499 -23.11 3.07 21.04
C GLN A 499 -23.24 1.69 20.36
N ASN A 500 -23.65 1.64 19.10
CA ASN A 500 -23.74 0.41 18.30
C ASN A 500 -22.41 -0.27 18.03
N ILE A 501 -21.27 0.42 18.25
CA ILE A 501 -19.93 -0.17 18.11
C ILE A 501 -19.25 -0.45 19.47
N TYR A 502 -19.94 -0.28 20.57
CA TYR A 502 -19.43 -0.62 21.89
C TYR A 502 -19.02 -2.10 21.97
N THR A 503 -17.93 -2.38 22.69
CA THR A 503 -17.46 -3.74 22.96
C THR A 503 -16.93 -3.84 24.39
N PRO A 504 -17.19 -4.95 25.09
CA PRO A 504 -16.57 -5.19 26.39
C PRO A 504 -15.12 -5.69 26.31
N LYS A 505 -14.57 -5.96 25.12
CA LYS A 505 -13.22 -6.52 24.96
C LYS A 505 -12.12 -5.48 25.08
N TYR A 506 -12.36 -4.27 24.63
CA TYR A 506 -11.47 -3.12 24.67
C TYR A 506 -12.27 -1.85 24.44
N ASN A 507 -11.85 -0.74 24.98
CA ASN A 507 -12.56 0.51 24.77
C ASN A 507 -12.14 1.20 23.47
N ILE A 508 -13.10 1.84 22.82
CA ILE A 508 -12.90 2.67 21.65
C ILE A 508 -13.25 4.11 22.04
N ALA A 509 -12.41 5.04 21.65
CA ALA A 509 -12.69 6.47 21.75
C ALA A 509 -12.77 7.08 20.35
N GLY A 510 -13.80 7.89 20.08
CA GLY A 510 -13.96 8.46 18.75
C GLY A 510 -15.18 9.34 18.59
N LYS A 511 -15.41 9.80 17.35
CA LYS A 511 -16.53 10.69 17.03
C LYS A 511 -17.14 10.35 15.67
N THR A 512 -18.45 10.36 15.61
CA THR A 512 -19.21 10.28 14.37
C THR A 512 -19.26 11.63 13.67
N GLY A 513 -19.19 11.60 12.34
CA GLY A 513 -19.41 12.75 11.47
C GLY A 513 -20.51 12.47 10.46
N THR A 514 -21.32 13.49 10.19
CA THR A 514 -22.33 13.46 9.13
C THR A 514 -22.46 14.90 8.62
N ALA A 515 -22.04 15.14 7.39
CA ALA A 515 -22.16 16.43 6.74
C ALA A 515 -22.97 16.31 5.47
N LYS A 516 -23.71 17.37 5.10
CA LYS A 516 -24.39 17.43 3.80
C LYS A 516 -23.39 17.79 2.71
N ASN A 517 -23.48 17.12 1.57
CA ASN A 517 -22.68 17.47 0.41
C ASN A 517 -23.13 18.81 -0.19
N VAL A 518 -22.17 19.57 -0.73
CA VAL A 518 -22.41 20.85 -1.41
C VAL A 518 -22.28 20.62 -2.92
N LYS A 519 -23.28 21.09 -3.68
CA LYS A 519 -23.25 21.12 -5.15
C LYS A 519 -23.64 22.52 -5.62
N ASN A 520 -22.78 23.16 -6.41
CA ASN A 520 -23.00 24.52 -6.90
C ASN A 520 -23.28 25.55 -5.76
N GLY A 521 -22.61 25.40 -4.63
CA GLY A 521 -22.78 26.29 -3.46
C GLY A 521 -24.02 26.01 -2.60
N LEU A 522 -24.83 25.02 -2.94
CA LEU A 522 -26.04 24.64 -2.19
C LEU A 522 -25.88 23.27 -1.52
N TYR A 523 -26.38 23.13 -0.30
CA TYR A 523 -26.44 21.86 0.40
C TYR A 523 -27.47 20.92 -0.24
N THR A 524 -27.05 19.70 -0.50
CA THR A 524 -27.90 18.63 -1.05
C THR A 524 -28.46 17.74 0.07
N ASN A 525 -29.31 16.77 -0.31
CA ASN A 525 -29.74 15.69 0.58
C ASN A 525 -28.82 14.46 0.51
N GLU A 526 -27.63 14.60 -0.07
CA GLU A 526 -26.59 13.58 -0.06
C GLU A 526 -25.64 13.82 1.11
N TYR A 527 -25.15 12.76 1.73
CA TYR A 527 -24.38 12.85 2.96
C TYR A 527 -22.96 12.32 2.81
N TYR A 528 -22.03 13.01 3.45
CA TYR A 528 -20.68 12.57 3.70
C TYR A 528 -20.62 12.07 5.14
N THR A 529 -20.39 10.76 5.31
CA THR A 529 -20.39 10.11 6.62
C THR A 529 -18.99 9.74 7.03
N SER A 530 -18.68 9.87 8.32
CA SER A 530 -17.37 9.52 8.85
C SER A 530 -17.45 8.99 10.27
N PHE A 531 -16.45 8.22 10.63
CA PHE A 531 -16.08 7.91 12.01
C PHE A 531 -14.58 8.00 12.14
N VAL A 532 -14.10 8.70 13.15
CA VAL A 532 -12.68 8.83 13.47
C VAL A 532 -12.46 8.59 14.95
N GLY A 533 -11.41 7.86 15.29
CA GLY A 533 -11.11 7.50 16.66
C GLY A 533 -9.83 6.69 16.80
N TYR A 534 -9.64 6.11 17.97
CA TYR A 534 -8.46 5.32 18.31
C TYR A 534 -8.83 4.14 19.23
N PHE A 535 -7.98 3.15 19.24
CA PHE A 535 -8.13 1.94 20.03
C PHE A 535 -6.78 1.28 20.37
N PRO A 536 -6.68 0.54 21.51
CA PRO A 536 -7.57 0.62 22.67
C PRO A 536 -7.56 2.05 23.28
N ALA A 537 -8.64 2.49 23.94
CA ALA A 537 -8.74 3.87 24.41
C ALA A 537 -7.79 4.16 25.58
N GLU A 538 -7.49 3.17 26.43
CA GLU A 538 -6.64 3.28 27.60
C GLU A 538 -5.15 3.40 27.23
N LYS A 539 -4.72 2.61 26.24
CA LYS A 539 -3.36 2.58 25.73
C LYS A 539 -3.39 2.60 24.21
N PRO A 540 -3.62 3.78 23.61
CA PRO A 540 -3.84 3.88 22.17
C PRO A 540 -2.63 3.41 21.36
N LYS A 541 -2.85 2.41 20.48
CA LYS A 541 -1.84 1.95 19.53
C LYS A 541 -2.15 2.40 18.11
N TYR A 542 -3.42 2.38 17.73
CA TYR A 542 -3.86 2.80 16.40
C TYR A 542 -4.95 3.85 16.47
N SER A 543 -4.84 4.85 15.62
CA SER A 543 -5.92 5.74 15.23
C SER A 543 -6.41 5.39 13.83
N CYS A 544 -7.70 5.55 13.59
CA CYS A 544 -8.31 5.20 12.31
C CYS A 544 -9.41 6.20 11.96
N ILE A 545 -9.51 6.54 10.68
CA ILE A 545 -10.65 7.27 10.11
C ILE A 545 -11.28 6.44 9.00
N VAL A 546 -12.60 6.38 9.01
CA VAL A 546 -13.43 5.78 7.96
C VAL A 546 -14.34 6.86 7.40
N VAL A 547 -14.35 6.99 6.09
CA VAL A 547 -15.20 7.92 5.35
C VAL A 547 -16.00 7.16 4.30
N ILE A 548 -17.30 7.45 4.20
CA ILE A 548 -18.17 6.91 3.14
C ILE A 548 -19.04 8.06 2.61
N ASP A 549 -18.91 8.33 1.33
CA ASP A 549 -19.63 9.40 0.65
C ASP A 549 -20.88 8.90 -0.07
N LYS A 550 -21.98 9.60 0.12
CA LYS A 550 -23.29 9.36 -0.51
C LYS A 550 -23.77 7.92 -0.38
N PRO A 551 -23.91 7.38 0.84
CA PRO A 551 -24.59 6.10 1.03
C PRO A 551 -26.03 6.22 0.54
N LYS A 552 -26.49 5.20 -0.23
CA LYS A 552 -27.83 5.17 -0.89
C LYS A 552 -28.83 4.29 -0.15
N GLY A 553 -28.68 4.09 1.15
CA GLY A 553 -29.60 3.29 1.96
C GLY A 553 -30.49 4.15 2.86
N TYR A 554 -31.25 3.47 3.72
CA TYR A 554 -32.00 4.12 4.81
C TYR A 554 -31.07 4.68 5.90
N GLN A 555 -29.88 4.14 6.04
CA GLN A 555 -28.86 4.57 6.99
C GLN A 555 -27.98 5.62 6.33
N ILE A 556 -27.98 6.84 6.86
CA ILE A 556 -27.29 7.98 6.32
C ILE A 556 -26.38 8.67 7.34
N TYR A 557 -26.28 8.11 8.56
CA TYR A 557 -25.46 8.69 9.64
C TYR A 557 -24.15 7.98 9.81
N GLY A 558 -23.10 8.72 10.19
CA GLY A 558 -21.78 8.16 10.42
C GLY A 558 -21.73 7.05 11.46
N GLY A 559 -22.63 7.12 12.49
CA GLY A 559 -22.78 6.06 13.47
C GLY A 559 -23.25 4.72 12.86
N ASP A 560 -24.11 4.77 11.84
CA ASP A 560 -24.70 3.56 11.24
C ASP A 560 -23.91 3.04 10.03
N VAL A 561 -23.18 3.92 9.34
CA VAL A 561 -22.49 3.60 8.08
C VAL A 561 -20.99 3.43 8.28
N SER A 562 -20.31 4.42 8.87
CA SER A 562 -18.84 4.46 8.97
C SER A 562 -18.31 3.81 10.26
N ALA A 563 -19.01 3.99 11.39
CA ALA A 563 -18.58 3.42 12.67
C ALA A 563 -18.52 1.87 12.67
N PRO A 564 -19.46 1.13 12.08
CA PRO A 564 -19.36 -0.34 11.99
C PRO A 564 -18.13 -0.82 11.20
N VAL A 565 -17.66 -0.07 10.19
CA VAL A 565 -16.44 -0.39 9.45
C VAL A 565 -15.22 -0.23 10.34
N PHE A 566 -15.14 0.90 11.08
CA PHE A 566 -14.09 1.11 12.08
C PHE A 566 -14.06 -0.04 13.10
N ARG A 567 -15.22 -0.42 13.65
CA ARG A 567 -15.29 -1.51 14.60
C ARG A 567 -14.81 -2.85 14.03
N LYS A 568 -15.20 -3.17 12.80
CA LYS A 568 -14.76 -4.40 12.11
C LYS A 568 -13.26 -4.43 11.91
N ILE A 569 -12.66 -3.29 11.56
CA ILE A 569 -11.20 -3.12 11.43
C ILE A 569 -10.53 -3.30 12.80
N ALA A 570 -11.01 -2.58 13.81
CA ALA A 570 -10.45 -2.63 15.16
C ALA A 570 -10.53 -4.05 15.77
N ASP A 571 -11.65 -4.76 15.61
CA ASP A 571 -11.81 -6.14 16.09
C ASP A 571 -10.78 -7.09 15.44
N LYS A 572 -10.57 -6.98 14.12
CA LYS A 572 -9.64 -7.84 13.40
C LYS A 572 -8.17 -7.55 13.80
N ILE A 573 -7.81 -6.26 13.92
CA ILE A 573 -6.46 -5.88 14.35
C ILE A 573 -6.24 -6.31 15.80
N TYR A 574 -7.18 -6.02 16.70
CA TYR A 574 -7.08 -6.39 18.11
C TYR A 574 -6.95 -7.92 18.31
N SER A 575 -7.67 -8.72 17.53
CA SER A 575 -7.57 -10.18 17.60
C SER A 575 -6.30 -10.76 17.02
N ASN A 576 -5.66 -10.06 16.08
CA ASN A 576 -4.44 -10.53 15.43
C ASN A 576 -3.17 -10.10 16.15
N GLU A 577 -3.23 -9.03 16.94
CA GLU A 577 -2.09 -8.50 17.68
C GLU A 577 -2.17 -8.83 19.17
N ILE A 578 -1.40 -9.83 19.58
CA ILE A 578 -1.33 -10.29 20.99
C ILE A 578 -0.93 -9.16 21.94
N GLU A 579 -0.10 -8.22 21.50
CA GLU A 579 0.36 -7.07 22.30
C GLU A 579 -0.78 -6.11 22.68
N LEU A 580 -1.90 -6.12 21.96
CA LEU A 580 -3.08 -5.31 22.29
C LEU A 580 -4.00 -6.00 23.29
N GLN A 581 -3.84 -7.30 23.46
CA GLN A 581 -4.62 -8.05 24.43
C GLN A 581 -3.90 -7.87 25.79
N ASP A 582 -4.60 -7.31 26.77
CA ASP A 582 -4.18 -7.42 28.16
C ASP A 582 -4.24 -8.91 28.51
N VAL A 583 -3.19 -9.63 28.21
CA VAL A 583 -2.93 -10.91 28.81
C VAL A 583 -2.62 -10.54 30.26
N GLU A 584 -3.63 -10.61 31.14
CA GLU A 584 -3.33 -10.65 32.56
C GLU A 584 -2.17 -11.64 32.73
N PRO A 585 -1.08 -11.28 33.42
CA PRO A 585 -0.04 -12.23 33.69
C PRO A 585 -0.76 -13.43 34.28
N ILE A 586 -0.67 -14.57 33.61
CA ILE A 586 -1.21 -15.83 34.10
C ILE A 586 -0.47 -16.01 35.43
N GLU A 587 -1.07 -15.51 36.52
CA GLU A 587 -0.68 -15.91 37.86
C GLU A 587 -0.69 -17.44 37.80
N ASP A 588 0.46 -18.07 38.06
CA ASP A 588 0.69 -19.50 38.01
C ASP A 588 -0.58 -20.34 38.10
N LEU A 589 -1.34 -20.35 37.01
CA LEU A 589 -2.29 -21.44 36.77
C LEU A 589 -1.38 -22.66 36.69
N HIS A 590 -1.30 -23.40 37.77
CA HIS A 590 -0.87 -24.76 37.72
C HIS A 590 -1.60 -25.41 36.57
N MET A 591 -0.96 -25.45 35.42
CA MET A 591 -1.50 -25.97 34.17
C MET A 591 -1.71 -27.47 34.33
N VAL A 592 -2.75 -27.81 35.11
CA VAL A 592 -3.22 -29.18 35.19
C VAL A 592 -3.98 -29.46 33.89
N GLY A 593 -3.25 -29.98 32.90
CA GLY A 593 -3.87 -30.76 31.86
C GLY A 593 -4.27 -30.10 30.55
N ILE A 594 -3.87 -28.86 30.21
CA ILE A 594 -4.09 -28.32 28.85
C ILE A 594 -2.78 -28.43 28.04
N PHE A 595 -2.62 -29.55 27.36
CA PHE A 595 -1.55 -29.73 26.39
C PHE A 595 -2.04 -29.30 25.00
N PRO A 596 -1.21 -28.62 24.17
CA PRO A 596 -1.60 -28.28 22.81
C PRO A 596 -1.90 -29.56 22.02
N LEU A 597 -2.97 -29.53 21.23
CA LEU A 597 -3.43 -30.62 20.37
C LEU A 597 -2.47 -30.88 19.18
N ILE A 598 -1.20 -31.12 19.46
CA ILE A 598 -0.23 -31.54 18.45
C ILE A 598 -0.27 -33.06 18.40
N LYS A 599 -0.79 -33.63 17.32
CA LYS A 599 -0.93 -35.09 17.19
C LYS A 599 0.29 -35.77 16.56
N SER A 600 0.96 -35.12 15.63
CA SER A 600 2.19 -35.61 14.99
C SER A 600 2.94 -34.47 14.26
N GLY A 601 4.24 -34.65 14.02
CA GLY A 601 5.08 -33.69 13.31
C GLY A 601 6.55 -34.08 13.32
N ASN A 602 7.44 -33.19 12.83
CA ASN A 602 8.88 -33.39 12.90
C ASN A 602 9.34 -33.28 14.36
N GLN A 603 10.14 -34.26 14.81
CA GLN A 603 10.53 -34.37 16.21
C GLN A 603 11.36 -33.20 16.70
N ARG A 604 12.33 -32.72 15.92
CA ARG A 604 13.21 -31.61 16.32
C ARG A 604 12.42 -30.34 16.55
N ASP A 605 11.48 -30.02 15.62
CA ASP A 605 10.64 -28.84 15.70
C ASP A 605 9.71 -28.92 16.92
N LEU A 606 9.09 -30.08 17.16
CA LEU A 606 8.18 -30.29 18.27
C LEU A 606 8.87 -30.22 19.64
N ILE A 607 10.07 -30.75 19.77
CA ILE A 607 10.89 -30.64 20.99
C ILE A 607 11.28 -29.17 21.22
N GLN A 608 11.71 -28.46 20.19
CA GLN A 608 12.11 -27.06 20.30
C GLN A 608 10.93 -26.17 20.71
N ILE A 609 9.75 -26.39 20.14
CA ILE A 609 8.53 -25.69 20.50
C ILE A 609 8.13 -26.00 21.95
N SER A 610 8.12 -27.30 22.33
CA SER A 610 7.75 -27.71 23.68
C SER A 610 8.68 -27.11 24.73
N ASN A 611 9.99 -27.09 24.47
CA ASN A 611 10.98 -26.50 25.37
C ASN A 611 10.79 -24.98 25.51
N LYS A 612 10.51 -24.27 24.40
CA LYS A 612 10.21 -22.83 24.44
C LYS A 612 8.92 -22.48 25.18
N LEU A 613 7.94 -23.39 25.16
CA LEU A 613 6.67 -23.24 25.87
C LEU A 613 6.70 -23.78 27.30
N GLY A 614 7.86 -24.27 27.80
CA GLY A 614 7.98 -24.87 29.13
C GLY A 614 7.20 -26.18 29.31
N ILE A 615 6.83 -26.85 28.21
CA ILE A 615 6.08 -28.10 28.23
C ILE A 615 7.04 -29.28 28.48
N SER A 616 6.85 -30.00 29.58
CA SER A 616 7.61 -31.21 29.86
C SER A 616 7.41 -32.24 28.76
N ASN A 617 8.50 -32.73 28.18
CA ASN A 617 8.46 -33.68 27.08
C ASN A 617 9.59 -34.73 27.17
N HIS A 618 9.29 -35.94 26.70
CA HIS A 618 10.21 -37.09 26.66
C HIS A 618 10.02 -37.85 25.35
N SER A 619 11.11 -38.42 24.80
CA SER A 619 11.05 -39.21 23.57
C SER A 619 11.41 -40.66 23.85
N GLU A 620 10.54 -41.58 23.45
CA GLU A 620 10.85 -43.04 23.38
C GLU A 620 11.67 -43.43 22.13
N ALA A 621 11.73 -42.50 21.14
CA ALA A 621 12.42 -42.75 19.89
C ALA A 621 13.31 -41.54 19.52
N PRO A 622 14.47 -41.34 20.17
CA PRO A 622 15.29 -40.12 20.05
C PRO A 622 15.86 -39.90 18.64
N ASN A 623 15.92 -40.94 17.81
CA ASN A 623 16.42 -40.87 16.43
C ASN A 623 15.33 -40.83 15.37
N ALA A 624 14.05 -40.78 15.76
CA ALA A 624 12.95 -40.71 14.80
C ALA A 624 12.83 -39.31 14.22
N GLU A 625 12.68 -39.19 12.91
CA GLU A 625 12.45 -37.91 12.24
C GLU A 625 11.01 -37.45 12.45
N TRP A 626 10.06 -38.36 12.43
CA TRP A 626 8.63 -38.09 12.56
C TRP A 626 8.03 -38.80 13.76
N VAL A 627 7.30 -38.07 14.60
CA VAL A 627 6.73 -38.58 15.84
C VAL A 627 5.25 -38.29 15.97
N LYS A 628 4.58 -39.14 16.76
CA LYS A 628 3.23 -38.93 17.30
C LYS A 628 3.32 -38.49 18.75
N THR A 629 2.39 -37.64 19.19
CA THR A 629 2.27 -37.27 20.58
C THR A 629 1.34 -38.20 21.34
N GLN A 630 1.78 -38.55 22.55
CA GLN A 630 0.94 -39.15 23.59
C GLN A 630 1.14 -38.38 24.89
N ILE A 631 0.08 -38.08 25.61
CA ILE A 631 0.17 -37.42 26.91
C ILE A 631 0.22 -38.52 27.98
N VAL A 632 1.28 -38.51 28.78
CA VAL A 632 1.49 -39.46 29.90
C VAL A 632 2.03 -38.71 31.08
N ASN A 633 1.39 -38.87 32.24
CA ASN A 633 1.83 -38.27 33.51
C ASN A 633 2.20 -36.77 33.41
N ASN A 634 1.32 -35.98 32.83
CA ASN A 634 1.48 -34.53 32.66
C ASN A 634 2.73 -34.11 31.81
N SER A 635 3.17 -34.99 30.94
CA SER A 635 4.28 -34.78 30.02
C SER A 635 3.91 -35.25 28.62
N VAL A 636 4.50 -34.65 27.61
CA VAL A 636 4.34 -35.07 26.21
C VAL A 636 5.34 -36.16 25.91
N LEU A 637 4.84 -37.33 25.52
CA LEU A 637 5.66 -38.49 25.07
C LEU A 637 5.68 -38.53 23.54
N TRP A 638 6.88 -38.46 22.97
CA TRP A 638 7.10 -38.60 21.52
C TRP A 638 7.34 -40.07 21.18
N LYS A 639 6.40 -40.64 20.40
CA LYS A 639 6.53 -42.02 19.85
C LYS A 639 6.81 -41.93 18.36
N GLU A 640 7.62 -42.84 17.87
CA GLU A 640 7.94 -42.94 16.44
C GLU A 640 6.68 -43.08 15.58
N ASN A 641 6.61 -42.29 14.52
CA ASN A 641 5.60 -42.42 13.48
C ASN A 641 6.26 -43.13 12.30
N ASN A 642 6.26 -44.47 12.30
CA ASN A 642 6.95 -45.30 11.32
C ASN A 642 6.44 -45.02 9.90
N LEU A 643 7.29 -44.41 9.08
CA LEU A 643 7.10 -44.26 7.65
C LEU A 643 7.73 -45.47 6.97
N THR A 644 6.94 -46.50 6.76
CA THR A 644 7.46 -47.77 6.13
C THR A 644 7.64 -47.51 4.63
N PRO A 645 8.83 -47.77 4.04
CA PRO A 645 9.01 -47.64 2.60
C PRO A 645 7.99 -48.52 1.84
N GLN A 646 7.46 -47.99 0.72
CA GLN A 646 6.44 -48.65 -0.12
C GLN A 646 5.01 -48.71 0.48
N GLN A 647 4.75 -48.08 1.60
CA GLN A 647 3.40 -47.97 2.16
C GLN A 647 2.95 -46.50 2.25
N VAL A 648 1.62 -46.27 2.17
CA VAL A 648 1.05 -44.95 2.28
C VAL A 648 1.24 -44.40 3.71
N PRO A 649 1.92 -43.28 3.90
CA PRO A 649 2.12 -42.68 5.23
C PRO A 649 0.82 -42.27 5.91
N ASN A 650 0.81 -42.38 7.24
CA ASN A 650 -0.28 -41.81 8.05
C ASN A 650 0.03 -40.33 8.35
N VAL A 651 -0.74 -39.46 7.71
CA VAL A 651 -0.59 -37.99 7.88
C VAL A 651 -1.72 -37.37 8.67
N VAL A 652 -2.65 -38.14 9.22
CA VAL A 652 -3.76 -37.64 10.02
C VAL A 652 -3.23 -36.95 11.29
N GLY A 653 -3.66 -35.71 11.51
CA GLY A 653 -3.21 -34.86 12.60
C GLY A 653 -2.01 -33.97 12.29
N MET A 654 -1.31 -34.17 11.16
CA MET A 654 -0.20 -33.33 10.71
C MET A 654 -0.69 -31.95 10.23
N THR A 655 0.23 -30.98 10.21
CA THR A 655 0.01 -29.74 9.47
C THR A 655 -0.04 -30.04 7.98
N LEU A 656 -0.68 -29.20 7.19
CA LEU A 656 -0.72 -29.37 5.73
C LEU A 656 0.69 -29.43 5.13
N LYS A 657 1.62 -28.58 5.61
CA LYS A 657 3.01 -28.54 5.15
C LYS A 657 3.73 -29.86 5.37
N ASP A 658 3.64 -30.40 6.58
CA ASP A 658 4.29 -31.66 6.93
C ASP A 658 3.68 -32.83 6.18
N ALA A 659 2.34 -32.88 6.08
CA ALA A 659 1.63 -33.90 5.33
C ALA A 659 2.00 -33.90 3.85
N TYR A 660 2.10 -32.72 3.26
CA TYR A 660 2.49 -32.54 1.87
C TYR A 660 3.92 -33.09 1.62
N PHE A 661 4.87 -32.66 2.48
CA PHE A 661 6.26 -33.11 2.39
C PHE A 661 6.38 -34.65 2.49
N VAL A 662 5.70 -35.26 3.46
CA VAL A 662 5.76 -36.71 3.69
C VAL A 662 5.15 -37.51 2.53
N LEU A 663 4.00 -37.05 2.00
CA LEU A 663 3.29 -37.77 0.94
C LEU A 663 3.94 -37.58 -0.43
N GLU A 664 4.47 -36.42 -0.75
CA GLU A 664 5.18 -36.20 -2.01
C GLU A 664 6.51 -36.91 -2.05
N ASN A 665 7.25 -36.96 -0.93
CA ASN A 665 8.45 -37.79 -0.82
C ASN A 665 8.16 -39.28 -0.94
N ALA A 666 6.94 -39.70 -0.56
CA ALA A 666 6.47 -41.08 -0.82
C ALA A 666 5.98 -41.30 -2.27
N GLY A 667 6.02 -40.30 -3.15
CA GLY A 667 5.60 -40.35 -4.56
C GLY A 667 4.11 -40.23 -4.82
N LEU A 668 3.34 -39.69 -3.86
CA LEU A 668 1.90 -39.46 -3.98
C LEU A 668 1.62 -38.00 -4.40
N LYS A 669 0.64 -37.80 -5.28
CA LYS A 669 0.15 -36.46 -5.65
C LYS A 669 -0.96 -36.04 -4.70
N VAL A 670 -0.72 -34.99 -3.92
CA VAL A 670 -1.64 -34.52 -2.89
C VAL A 670 -2.68 -33.57 -3.45
N GLN A 671 -3.94 -33.78 -3.12
CA GLN A 671 -5.04 -32.85 -3.31
C GLN A 671 -5.65 -32.53 -1.96
N THR A 672 -6.05 -31.27 -1.73
CA THR A 672 -6.52 -30.82 -0.41
C THR A 672 -7.89 -30.17 -0.49
N GLN A 673 -8.72 -30.35 0.54
CA GLN A 673 -9.99 -29.72 0.70
C GLN A 673 -10.15 -29.20 2.15
N GLY A 674 -10.49 -27.92 2.33
CA GLY A 674 -10.64 -27.29 3.65
C GLY A 674 -9.39 -26.57 4.13
N PHE A 675 -9.36 -26.18 5.41
CA PHE A 675 -8.29 -25.42 6.06
C PHE A 675 -7.93 -26.06 7.40
N GLY A 676 -6.69 -25.90 7.85
CA GLY A 676 -6.21 -26.38 9.14
C GLY A 676 -5.36 -27.64 9.05
N ARG A 677 -5.59 -28.59 9.96
CA ARG A 677 -4.83 -29.87 10.02
C ARG A 677 -5.53 -30.98 9.25
N VAL A 678 -4.78 -31.99 8.87
CA VAL A 678 -5.33 -33.17 8.22
C VAL A 678 -6.25 -33.92 9.17
N LYS A 679 -7.55 -33.95 8.88
CA LYS A 679 -8.55 -34.75 9.60
C LYS A 679 -8.66 -36.17 9.05
N THR A 680 -8.68 -36.30 7.73
CA THR A 680 -8.76 -37.62 7.06
C THR A 680 -7.94 -37.60 5.78
N GLN A 681 -7.47 -38.80 5.38
CA GLN A 681 -6.83 -39.06 4.10
C GLN A 681 -7.62 -40.12 3.33
N SER A 682 -7.74 -39.95 1.99
CA SER A 682 -8.58 -40.82 1.15
C SER A 682 -8.03 -42.23 0.94
N ILE A 683 -6.72 -42.41 1.12
CA ILE A 683 -6.09 -43.72 1.04
C ILE A 683 -5.71 -44.17 2.46
N ALA A 684 -6.07 -45.38 2.81
CA ALA A 684 -5.82 -45.91 4.16
C ALA A 684 -4.31 -45.94 4.46
N PRO A 685 -3.90 -45.48 5.67
CA PRO A 685 -2.51 -45.61 6.12
C PRO A 685 -2.01 -47.06 6.04
N ASN A 686 -0.72 -47.22 5.75
CA ASN A 686 -0.02 -48.53 5.61
C ASN A 686 -0.51 -49.38 4.43
N SER A 687 -1.38 -48.92 3.55
CA SER A 687 -1.71 -49.57 2.30
C SER A 687 -0.55 -49.52 1.32
N LYS A 688 -0.47 -50.47 0.39
CA LYS A 688 0.64 -50.54 -0.59
C LYS A 688 0.64 -49.34 -1.53
N LEU A 689 1.78 -48.66 -1.65
CA LEU A 689 1.98 -47.52 -2.56
C LEU A 689 1.90 -47.99 -4.02
N ARG A 690 1.15 -47.22 -4.85
CA ARG A 690 1.14 -47.36 -6.31
C ARG A 690 1.74 -46.09 -6.91
N SER A 691 2.61 -46.25 -7.90
CA SER A 691 3.28 -45.12 -8.55
C SER A 691 2.24 -44.12 -9.12
N ASN A 692 2.46 -42.82 -8.90
CA ASN A 692 1.63 -41.71 -9.42
C ASN A 692 0.17 -41.64 -8.90
N GLN A 693 -0.11 -42.23 -7.74
CA GLN A 693 -1.44 -42.26 -7.13
C GLN A 693 -1.78 -40.86 -6.51
N LYS A 694 -3.03 -40.45 -6.68
CA LYS A 694 -3.54 -39.21 -6.05
C LYS A 694 -4.13 -39.54 -4.68
N ILE A 695 -3.80 -38.71 -3.68
CA ILE A 695 -4.36 -38.79 -2.34
C ILE A 695 -5.06 -37.48 -2.02
N GLU A 696 -6.29 -37.55 -1.55
CA GLU A 696 -7.07 -36.39 -1.12
C GLU A 696 -7.03 -36.27 0.40
N LEU A 697 -6.71 -35.08 0.90
CA LEU A 697 -6.69 -34.75 2.32
C LEU A 697 -7.85 -33.80 2.65
N LYS A 698 -8.66 -34.14 3.63
CA LYS A 698 -9.64 -33.24 4.22
C LYS A 698 -9.03 -32.59 5.45
N LEU A 699 -9.04 -31.26 5.48
CA LEU A 699 -8.50 -30.42 6.53
C LEU A 699 -9.63 -29.87 7.41
N GLY A 700 -9.30 -29.57 8.67
CA GLY A 700 -10.24 -28.93 9.57
C GLY A 700 -9.74 -28.83 11.01
#